data_d22d59f6a8f93eb200be3a7d249a5413
#
_entry.id   d22d59f6a8f93eb200be3a7d249a5413
#
_cell.length_a   1.000
_cell.length_b   1.000
_cell.length_c   1.000
_cell.angle_alpha   90.00
_cell.angle_beta   90.00
_cell.angle_gamma   90.00
#
_symmetry.space_group_name_H-M   'P 1'
#
loop_
_entity.id
_entity.type
_entity.pdbx_description
1 polymer ?
#
loop_
_entity_poly.entity_id
_entity_poly.type
_entity_poly.pdbx_seq_one_letter_code
_entity_poly.pdbx_strand_id
1 'polypeptide(L)'
;MEMFLVAVGFYGIGVLTMLLPHGMQRAAHWLANSAALFGSAVCAYAAGLLLFGGVSPAPLTWGSYSLGCDGWSAVFLLLTGIAGVVTSLYALGYARGYEGSRLRLLGGMWCLFIMSMVLVLLAGDAFSFLLFWEIMAVASFMLVNHESEKRATWNAAYQYLVMTSVGTAAIMIAFLLTGSASEGFSFAAMDKNTLDGSWQHLVFVCAFAGFALKAGLVPLHVWLPKAHPAAPSHVSALMSGVMLKIALYGFGRFMFSFLPAWNYWWCVVVLLAGVVSAFLGVLYAQMETDIKRVLAYSSVENMGVIFAAFGCGMLMKASGSSFYMLGFVAALVHAFNHSIMKVLMFMCAGSIMHGTGSKNLELFGGLARKMPYTAVFAFVGSLALAAIPLTNGFTGEWLVLQSFISLGTSCAGQDIRLWTAVSFILLGFTGALALGCFVRFFGITFLGRARSEIVEHAHESDKFMLAAMGVASVLVVACGLYPLPVVRAALLALGMPVDLDAFGMNLAWAGVGTAICYKPLLLLALLLVLGALLWLAVKDCFVVEDVTWNCGTYPTQRQQYSATGFSKPVRRAFDYLLKPKRQVTYMRKEHAYFGRQLSYKLEIPDMITEKLYQPLQKHFVSVSNFLRRLQQGSVRLYVAYVMVAMMLVLVWGALYK
;
A
#
# COMPACT_ATOMS: atom_id res chain seq x y z
N MET A 1 28.28 2.76 1.29
CA MET A 1 27.59 3.77 2.12
C MET A 1 27.64 5.16 1.49
N GLU A 2 28.75 5.60 0.94
CA GLU A 2 28.92 6.93 0.32
C GLU A 2 27.83 7.28 -0.71
N MET A 3 27.51 6.35 -1.61
CA MET A 3 26.45 6.59 -2.61
C MET A 3 25.08 6.86 -2.00
N PHE A 4 24.73 6.19 -0.89
CA PHE A 4 23.49 6.49 -0.18
C PHE A 4 23.51 7.87 0.47
N LEU A 5 24.68 8.33 0.97
CA LEU A 5 24.84 9.69 1.47
C LEU A 5 24.71 10.73 0.35
N VAL A 6 25.21 10.43 -0.85
CA VAL A 6 25.01 11.28 -2.04
C VAL A 6 23.49 11.37 -2.37
N ALA A 7 22.77 10.25 -2.33
CA ALA A 7 21.31 10.27 -2.53
C ALA A 7 20.61 11.14 -1.48
N VAL A 8 20.97 10.99 -0.21
CA VAL A 8 20.45 11.81 0.90
C VAL A 8 20.79 13.30 0.69
N GLY A 9 22.00 13.61 0.19
CA GLY A 9 22.41 14.97 -0.17
C GLY A 9 21.50 15.60 -1.24
N PHE A 10 21.17 14.86 -2.31
CA PHE A 10 20.22 15.34 -3.31
C PHE A 10 18.83 15.62 -2.71
N TYR A 11 18.29 14.72 -1.87
CA TYR A 11 17.04 14.99 -1.20
C TYR A 11 17.12 16.20 -0.26
N GLY A 12 18.25 16.37 0.44
CA GLY A 12 18.52 17.55 1.29
C GLY A 12 18.46 18.85 0.50
N ILE A 13 19.06 18.90 -0.71
CA ILE A 13 18.95 20.04 -1.62
C ILE A 13 17.48 20.32 -1.93
N GLY A 14 16.70 19.27 -2.23
CA GLY A 14 15.27 19.40 -2.47
C GLY A 14 14.49 19.94 -1.26
N VAL A 15 14.83 19.51 -0.04
CA VAL A 15 14.24 20.04 1.21
C VAL A 15 14.54 21.54 1.37
N LEU A 16 15.78 21.96 1.09
CA LEU A 16 16.19 23.36 1.20
C LEU A 16 15.45 24.29 0.23
N THR A 17 14.81 23.77 -0.82
CA THR A 17 13.98 24.59 -1.72
C THR A 17 12.79 25.24 -1.00
N MET A 18 12.38 24.74 0.16
CA MET A 18 11.36 25.40 1.00
C MET A 18 11.77 26.78 1.48
N LEU A 19 13.07 27.06 1.58
CA LEU A 19 13.61 28.33 2.03
C LEU A 19 13.69 29.39 0.92
N LEU A 20 13.49 29.01 -0.35
CA LEU A 20 13.54 29.96 -1.47
C LEU A 20 12.44 31.02 -1.37
N PRO A 21 12.67 32.25 -1.86
CA PRO A 21 11.68 33.34 -1.86
C PRO A 21 10.38 32.96 -2.59
N HIS A 22 9.27 33.61 -2.20
CA HIS A 22 7.96 33.36 -2.80
C HIS A 22 7.91 33.56 -4.34
N GLY A 23 8.72 34.45 -4.91
CA GLY A 23 8.79 34.67 -6.36
C GLY A 23 9.43 33.51 -7.13
N MET A 24 10.14 32.58 -6.48
CA MET A 24 10.87 31.47 -7.11
C MET A 24 10.16 30.12 -7.04
N GLN A 25 8.85 30.09 -6.89
CA GLN A 25 8.10 28.85 -6.66
C GLN A 25 8.24 27.81 -7.78
N ARG A 26 8.23 28.25 -9.05
CA ARG A 26 8.44 27.37 -10.21
C ARG A 26 9.85 26.78 -10.21
N ALA A 27 10.87 27.59 -9.91
CA ALA A 27 12.26 27.13 -9.80
C ALA A 27 12.42 26.13 -8.65
N ALA A 28 11.82 26.43 -7.48
CA ALA A 28 11.80 25.52 -6.32
C ALA A 28 11.15 24.18 -6.67
N HIS A 29 10.03 24.19 -7.40
CA HIS A 29 9.35 22.96 -7.84
C HIS A 29 10.24 22.12 -8.77
N TRP A 30 10.83 22.74 -9.79
CA TRP A 30 11.72 22.03 -10.71
C TRP A 30 12.94 21.48 -9.99
N LEU A 31 13.59 22.28 -9.13
CA LEU A 31 14.78 21.88 -8.41
C LEU A 31 14.48 20.74 -7.43
N ALA A 32 13.38 20.82 -6.65
CA ALA A 32 13.00 19.78 -5.70
C ALA A 32 12.71 18.45 -6.39
N ASN A 33 11.87 18.43 -7.44
CA ASN A 33 11.51 17.19 -8.11
C ASN A 33 12.67 16.59 -8.92
N SER A 34 13.56 17.43 -9.52
CA SER A 34 14.78 16.96 -10.16
C SER A 34 15.75 16.37 -9.13
N ALA A 35 15.94 17.03 -7.99
CA ALA A 35 16.76 16.51 -6.89
C ALA A 35 16.21 15.17 -6.37
N ALA A 36 14.89 15.05 -6.19
CA ALA A 36 14.22 13.80 -5.80
C ALA A 36 14.45 12.69 -6.85
N LEU A 37 14.37 13.02 -8.15
CA LEU A 37 14.58 12.08 -9.24
C LEU A 37 16.05 11.57 -9.25
N PHE A 38 17.02 12.46 -9.22
CA PHE A 38 18.44 12.07 -9.21
C PHE A 38 18.82 11.32 -7.92
N GLY A 39 18.39 11.80 -6.76
CA GLY A 39 18.59 11.11 -5.49
C GLY A 39 18.03 9.69 -5.49
N SER A 40 16.83 9.51 -6.05
CA SER A 40 16.18 8.19 -6.18
C SER A 40 16.91 7.29 -7.17
N ALA A 41 17.43 7.82 -8.27
CA ALA A 41 18.23 7.06 -9.24
C ALA A 41 19.54 6.58 -8.62
N VAL A 42 20.24 7.44 -7.88
CA VAL A 42 21.48 7.06 -7.15
C VAL A 42 21.17 6.01 -6.08
N CYS A 43 20.07 6.16 -5.34
CA CYS A 43 19.63 5.19 -4.34
C CYS A 43 19.34 3.81 -4.96
N ALA A 44 18.59 3.77 -6.08
CA ALA A 44 18.29 2.52 -6.80
C ALA A 44 19.57 1.85 -7.32
N TYR A 45 20.48 2.62 -7.88
CA TYR A 45 21.77 2.12 -8.39
C TYR A 45 22.63 1.54 -7.25
N ALA A 46 22.78 2.27 -6.13
CA ALA A 46 23.53 1.82 -4.97
C ALA A 46 22.95 0.53 -4.36
N ALA A 47 21.62 0.46 -4.24
CA ALA A 47 20.93 -0.73 -3.75
C ALA A 47 21.09 -1.93 -4.71
N GLY A 48 21.04 -1.69 -6.01
CA GLY A 48 21.32 -2.71 -7.03
C GLY A 48 22.75 -3.26 -6.96
N LEU A 49 23.74 -2.39 -6.82
CA LEU A 49 25.15 -2.81 -6.64
C LEU A 49 25.33 -3.64 -5.37
N LEU A 50 24.67 -3.28 -4.28
CA LEU A 50 24.74 -4.04 -3.02
C LEU A 50 24.12 -5.44 -3.19
N LEU A 51 22.94 -5.53 -3.77
CA LEU A 51 22.22 -6.80 -3.93
C LEU A 51 22.95 -7.74 -4.91
N PHE A 52 23.31 -7.25 -6.07
CA PHE A 52 23.82 -8.09 -7.15
C PHE A 52 25.37 -8.13 -7.21
N GLY A 53 26.04 -7.15 -6.64
CA GLY A 53 27.50 -7.06 -6.56
C GLY A 53 28.12 -7.69 -5.32
N GLY A 54 27.30 -8.09 -4.32
CA GLY A 54 27.75 -8.78 -3.11
C GLY A 54 28.62 -7.93 -2.16
N VAL A 55 28.64 -6.60 -2.32
CA VAL A 55 29.45 -5.68 -1.50
C VAL A 55 28.59 -5.16 -0.34
N SER A 56 28.83 -5.66 0.88
CA SER A 56 28.21 -5.09 2.08
C SER A 56 29.00 -3.86 2.54
N PRO A 57 28.40 -2.66 2.54
CA PRO A 57 29.08 -1.45 2.98
C PRO A 57 29.33 -1.49 4.50
N ALA A 58 30.49 -1.00 4.93
CA ALA A 58 30.75 -0.82 6.36
C ALA A 58 29.73 0.17 6.95
N PRO A 59 29.18 -0.11 8.14
CA PRO A 59 28.27 0.80 8.82
C PRO A 59 28.99 2.09 9.21
N LEU A 60 28.27 3.21 9.10
CA LEU A 60 28.72 4.50 9.63
C LEU A 60 28.21 4.65 11.06
N THR A 61 29.11 4.90 12.00
CA THR A 61 28.77 5.03 13.42
C THR A 61 29.17 6.42 13.94
N TRP A 62 28.25 7.05 14.71
CA TRP A 62 28.50 8.28 15.44
C TRP A 62 28.05 8.10 16.89
N GLY A 63 28.96 7.74 17.77
CA GLY A 63 28.64 7.41 19.15
C GLY A 63 27.71 6.18 19.21
N SER A 64 26.51 6.40 19.74
CA SER A 64 25.48 5.34 19.83
C SER A 64 24.60 5.20 18.59
N TYR A 65 24.75 6.07 17.60
CA TYR A 65 23.96 6.07 16.37
C TYR A 65 24.70 5.37 15.25
N SER A 66 23.97 4.65 14.43
CA SER A 66 24.53 3.92 13.32
C SER A 66 23.63 3.93 12.07
N LEU A 67 24.27 4.03 10.92
CA LEU A 67 23.62 3.80 9.62
C LEU A 67 24.29 2.59 8.98
N GLY A 68 23.51 1.61 8.58
CA GLY A 68 23.97 0.38 7.95
C GLY A 68 23.01 -0.08 6.86
N CYS A 69 23.46 -0.98 6.01
CA CYS A 69 22.64 -1.57 4.99
C CYS A 69 23.02 -3.03 4.80
N ASP A 70 22.03 -3.91 4.91
CA ASP A 70 22.17 -5.34 4.62
C ASP A 70 21.28 -5.71 3.41
N GLY A 71 21.26 -6.99 3.04
CA GLY A 71 20.45 -7.48 1.93
C GLY A 71 18.95 -7.22 2.11
N TRP A 72 18.45 -7.33 3.35
CA TRP A 72 17.05 -7.04 3.68
C TRP A 72 16.69 -5.57 3.44
N SER A 73 17.53 -4.64 3.90
CA SER A 73 17.37 -3.20 3.64
C SER A 73 17.48 -2.88 2.14
N ALA A 74 18.41 -3.52 1.44
CA ALA A 74 18.74 -3.21 0.06
C ALA A 74 17.57 -3.46 -0.93
N VAL A 75 16.76 -4.51 -0.73
CA VAL A 75 15.55 -4.74 -1.55
C VAL A 75 14.56 -3.59 -1.42
N PHE A 76 14.32 -3.09 -0.20
CA PHE A 76 13.39 -1.99 0.02
C PHE A 76 13.97 -0.64 -0.43
N LEU A 77 15.30 -0.45 -0.36
CA LEU A 77 15.99 0.71 -0.95
C LEU A 77 15.89 0.72 -2.47
N LEU A 78 16.10 -0.43 -3.12
CA LEU A 78 15.93 -0.59 -4.56
C LEU A 78 14.48 -0.23 -4.97
N LEU A 79 13.50 -0.76 -4.25
CA LEU A 79 12.09 -0.47 -4.45
C LEU A 79 11.79 1.03 -4.30
N THR A 80 12.30 1.65 -3.21
CA THR A 80 12.14 3.08 -2.92
C THR A 80 12.75 3.94 -4.01
N GLY A 81 13.94 3.57 -4.48
CA GLY A 81 14.63 4.28 -5.55
C GLY A 81 13.87 4.21 -6.88
N ILE A 82 13.45 3.01 -7.32
CA ILE A 82 12.68 2.84 -8.57
C ILE A 82 11.36 3.63 -8.52
N ALA A 83 10.59 3.45 -7.44
CA ALA A 83 9.33 4.17 -7.27
C ALA A 83 9.54 5.68 -7.17
N GLY A 84 10.60 6.13 -6.48
CA GLY A 84 10.96 7.53 -6.34
C GLY A 84 11.32 8.20 -7.67
N VAL A 85 12.08 7.51 -8.55
CA VAL A 85 12.38 8.01 -9.92
C VAL A 85 11.08 8.25 -10.70
N VAL A 86 10.22 7.24 -10.75
CA VAL A 86 9.00 7.29 -11.56
C VAL A 86 8.02 8.34 -11.04
N THR A 87 7.82 8.40 -9.72
CA THR A 87 6.89 9.35 -9.10
C THR A 87 7.40 10.79 -9.12
N SER A 88 8.72 11.01 -9.02
CA SER A 88 9.32 12.35 -9.14
C SER A 88 9.25 12.86 -10.58
N LEU A 89 9.46 12.00 -11.58
CA LEU A 89 9.26 12.33 -12.99
C LEU A 89 7.79 12.73 -13.24
N TYR A 90 6.83 11.98 -12.68
CA TYR A 90 5.41 12.31 -12.77
C TYR A 90 5.09 13.66 -12.11
N ALA A 91 5.67 13.93 -10.95
CA ALA A 91 5.45 15.17 -10.20
C ALA A 91 5.87 16.44 -10.95
N LEU A 92 6.90 16.36 -11.82
CA LEU A 92 7.34 17.48 -12.67
C LEU A 92 6.20 18.01 -13.58
N GLY A 93 5.33 17.12 -14.06
CA GLY A 93 4.15 17.51 -14.85
C GLY A 93 2.92 17.82 -13.99
N TYR A 94 2.59 16.90 -13.07
CA TYR A 94 1.36 16.92 -12.29
C TYR A 94 1.21 18.15 -11.38
N ALA A 95 2.30 18.54 -10.70
CA ALA A 95 2.23 19.64 -9.74
C ALA A 95 2.14 21.03 -10.38
N ARG A 96 2.32 21.16 -11.69
CA ARG A 96 2.12 22.46 -12.42
C ARG A 96 0.70 23.00 -12.28
N GLY A 97 -0.29 22.13 -12.03
CA GLY A 97 -1.68 22.54 -11.78
C GLY A 97 -1.92 23.19 -10.41
N TYR A 98 -0.94 23.15 -9.51
CA TYR A 98 -1.03 23.82 -8.22
C TYR A 98 -0.39 25.21 -8.28
N GLU A 99 -1.15 26.24 -7.90
CA GLU A 99 -0.68 27.64 -7.87
C GLU A 99 -0.31 28.07 -6.44
N GLY A 100 0.54 29.10 -6.34
CA GLY A 100 0.81 29.81 -5.10
C GLY A 100 1.90 29.17 -4.20
N SER A 101 2.05 29.67 -2.97
CA SER A 101 3.10 29.32 -1.99
C SER A 101 3.17 27.81 -1.65
N ARG A 102 2.13 27.05 -1.93
CA ARG A 102 2.00 25.63 -1.65
C ARG A 102 2.87 24.76 -2.53
N LEU A 103 3.22 25.20 -3.75
CA LEU A 103 4.03 24.43 -4.69
C LEU A 103 5.44 24.17 -4.14
N ARG A 104 6.04 25.19 -3.49
CA ARG A 104 7.34 25.11 -2.85
C ARG A 104 7.34 24.14 -1.65
N LEU A 105 6.32 24.26 -0.78
CA LEU A 105 6.16 23.39 0.36
C LEU A 105 5.92 21.93 -0.07
N LEU A 106 5.12 21.73 -1.13
CA LEU A 106 4.85 20.41 -1.70
C LEU A 106 6.15 19.72 -2.16
N GLY A 107 7.02 20.43 -2.92
CA GLY A 107 8.27 19.88 -3.43
C GLY A 107 9.27 19.55 -2.31
N GLY A 108 9.44 20.44 -1.33
CA GLY A 108 10.35 20.19 -0.23
C GLY A 108 9.88 19.09 0.72
N MET A 109 8.59 19.05 1.05
CA MET A 109 8.02 17.95 1.84
C MET A 109 8.04 16.62 1.10
N TRP A 110 7.93 16.64 -0.22
CA TRP A 110 8.12 15.48 -1.08
C TRP A 110 9.53 14.89 -0.94
N CYS A 111 10.57 15.74 -1.03
CA CYS A 111 11.95 15.32 -0.83
C CYS A 111 12.20 14.81 0.60
N LEU A 112 11.66 15.49 1.62
CA LEU A 112 11.76 15.06 3.01
C LEU A 112 11.10 13.68 3.23
N PHE A 113 9.98 13.43 2.57
CA PHE A 113 9.28 12.16 2.65
C PHE A 113 10.11 11.01 2.07
N ILE A 114 10.70 11.19 0.86
CA ILE A 114 11.56 10.15 0.26
C ILE A 114 12.83 9.97 1.11
N MET A 115 13.47 11.07 1.51
CA MET A 115 14.67 11.04 2.35
C MET A 115 14.45 10.26 3.63
N SER A 116 13.34 10.52 4.33
CA SER A 116 13.01 9.83 5.57
C SER A 116 12.79 8.34 5.38
N MET A 117 12.14 7.91 4.28
CA MET A 117 11.99 6.50 3.93
C MET A 117 13.34 5.81 3.71
N VAL A 118 14.26 6.45 2.98
CA VAL A 118 15.61 5.94 2.76
C VAL A 118 16.38 5.84 4.07
N LEU A 119 16.29 6.86 4.94
CA LEU A 119 16.98 6.87 6.23
C LEU A 119 16.42 5.83 7.23
N VAL A 120 15.11 5.54 7.23
CA VAL A 120 14.53 4.42 7.99
C VAL A 120 15.14 3.09 7.57
N LEU A 121 15.33 2.89 6.26
CA LEU A 121 15.90 1.65 5.70
C LEU A 121 17.42 1.52 5.95
N LEU A 122 18.11 2.64 6.16
CA LEU A 122 19.53 2.69 6.51
C LEU A 122 19.80 2.70 8.02
N ALA A 123 18.75 2.85 8.88
CA ALA A 123 18.93 2.89 10.32
C ALA A 123 19.51 1.57 10.84
N GLY A 124 20.56 1.66 11.65
CA GLY A 124 21.23 0.51 12.28
C GLY A 124 21.00 0.43 13.79
N ASP A 125 20.21 1.34 14.35
CA ASP A 125 19.82 1.40 15.75
C ASP A 125 18.35 1.83 15.94
N ALA A 126 17.77 1.53 17.10
CA ALA A 126 16.38 1.79 17.41
C ALA A 126 16.03 3.28 17.42
N PHE A 127 16.94 4.14 17.90
CA PHE A 127 16.69 5.58 17.97
C PHE A 127 16.64 6.21 16.58
N SER A 128 17.65 5.93 15.74
CA SER A 128 17.70 6.41 14.35
C SER A 128 16.47 5.92 13.56
N PHE A 129 16.08 4.66 13.75
CA PHE A 129 14.87 4.10 13.13
C PHE A 129 13.62 4.88 13.54
N LEU A 130 13.38 5.07 14.83
CA LEU A 130 12.19 5.78 15.34
C LEU A 130 12.18 7.26 14.93
N LEU A 131 13.35 7.93 14.97
CA LEU A 131 13.46 9.32 14.53
C LEU A 131 13.05 9.50 13.07
N PHE A 132 13.62 8.70 12.18
CA PHE A 132 13.31 8.81 10.75
C PHE A 132 11.91 8.30 10.42
N TRP A 133 11.39 7.34 11.20
CA TRP A 133 10.00 6.88 11.10
C TRP A 133 9.01 7.99 11.46
N GLU A 134 9.26 8.79 12.48
CA GLU A 134 8.43 9.94 12.84
C GLU A 134 8.56 11.07 11.82
N ILE A 135 9.76 11.36 11.32
CA ILE A 135 9.96 12.33 10.22
C ILE A 135 9.15 11.90 8.99
N MET A 136 9.15 10.62 8.65
CA MET A 136 8.33 10.06 7.57
C MET A 136 6.83 10.25 7.84
N ALA A 137 6.37 10.06 9.07
CA ALA A 137 4.97 10.25 9.45
C ALA A 137 4.55 11.72 9.36
N VAL A 138 5.37 12.65 9.86
CA VAL A 138 5.11 14.10 9.78
C VAL A 138 5.16 14.60 8.34
N ALA A 139 6.17 14.21 7.56
CA ALA A 139 6.27 14.61 6.14
C ALA A 139 5.06 14.13 5.34
N SER A 140 4.66 12.87 5.50
CA SER A 140 3.47 12.34 4.83
C SER A 140 2.17 12.97 5.32
N PHE A 141 2.04 13.30 6.62
CA PHE A 141 0.91 14.07 7.14
C PHE A 141 0.78 15.44 6.47
N MET A 142 1.89 16.17 6.35
CA MET A 142 1.90 17.48 5.68
C MET A 142 1.52 17.37 4.20
N LEU A 143 1.97 16.32 3.53
CA LEU A 143 1.61 16.04 2.14
C LEU A 143 0.13 15.64 1.98
N VAL A 144 -0.44 14.84 2.88
CA VAL A 144 -1.87 14.51 2.90
C VAL A 144 -2.71 15.76 3.17
N ASN A 145 -2.25 16.64 4.07
CA ASN A 145 -2.92 17.88 4.44
C ASN A 145 -2.65 19.05 3.48
N HIS A 146 -2.14 18.79 2.26
CA HIS A 146 -1.78 19.83 1.30
C HIS A 146 -2.94 20.78 0.97
N GLU A 147 -4.17 20.27 0.85
CA GLU A 147 -5.39 21.06 0.66
C GLU A 147 -6.16 21.25 1.99
N SER A 148 -5.49 21.77 3.02
CA SER A 148 -6.00 21.90 4.39
C SER A 148 -7.28 22.74 4.53
N GLU A 149 -7.62 23.59 3.56
CA GLU A 149 -8.87 24.37 3.53
C GLU A 149 -10.12 23.48 3.46
N LYS A 150 -9.98 22.31 2.85
CA LYS A 150 -11.07 21.34 2.77
C LYS A 150 -11.15 20.58 4.10
N ARG A 151 -12.24 20.79 4.87
CA ARG A 151 -12.47 20.10 6.16
C ARG A 151 -12.34 18.57 6.07
N ALA A 152 -12.74 17.99 4.93
CA ALA A 152 -12.59 16.56 4.69
C ALA A 152 -11.13 16.12 4.64
N THR A 153 -10.26 16.92 3.98
CA THR A 153 -8.81 16.69 3.91
C THR A 153 -8.16 16.80 5.29
N TRP A 154 -8.50 17.86 6.04
CA TRP A 154 -8.03 18.01 7.42
C TRP A 154 -8.39 16.82 8.31
N ASN A 155 -9.66 16.40 8.28
CA ASN A 155 -10.12 15.26 9.07
C ASN A 155 -9.40 13.95 8.69
N ALA A 156 -9.14 13.74 7.42
CA ALA A 156 -8.40 12.57 6.94
C ALA A 156 -6.93 12.60 7.39
N ALA A 157 -6.27 13.76 7.27
CA ALA A 157 -4.90 13.96 7.71
C ALA A 157 -4.76 13.82 9.24
N TYR A 158 -5.66 14.42 10.00
CA TYR A 158 -5.68 14.31 11.46
C TYR A 158 -5.87 12.85 11.91
N GLN A 159 -6.82 12.12 11.33
CA GLN A 159 -7.01 10.70 11.65
C GLN A 159 -5.77 9.88 11.31
N TYR A 160 -5.12 10.16 10.17
CA TYR A 160 -3.87 9.54 9.78
C TYR A 160 -2.78 9.78 10.83
N LEU A 161 -2.57 11.04 11.25
CA LEU A 161 -1.55 11.41 12.24
C LEU A 161 -1.78 10.68 13.57
N VAL A 162 -3.00 10.74 14.11
CA VAL A 162 -3.33 10.09 15.39
C VAL A 162 -3.06 8.57 15.33
N MET A 163 -3.51 7.92 14.26
CA MET A 163 -3.29 6.48 14.12
C MET A 163 -1.82 6.13 13.98
N THR A 164 -1.06 6.88 13.17
CA THR A 164 0.37 6.61 13.02
C THR A 164 1.15 6.82 14.32
N SER A 165 0.82 7.86 15.11
CA SER A 165 1.46 8.09 16.42
C SER A 165 1.19 6.96 17.42
N VAL A 166 -0.04 6.42 17.44
CA VAL A 166 -0.36 5.22 18.26
C VAL A 166 0.47 4.02 17.79
N GLY A 167 0.61 3.83 16.47
CA GLY A 167 1.46 2.77 15.91
C GLY A 167 2.93 2.93 16.30
N THR A 168 3.47 4.15 16.21
CA THR A 168 4.85 4.43 16.61
C THR A 168 5.07 4.19 18.10
N ALA A 169 4.11 4.55 18.96
CA ALA A 169 4.20 4.26 20.40
C ALA A 169 4.32 2.75 20.66
N ALA A 170 3.56 1.93 19.95
CA ALA A 170 3.67 0.48 20.05
C ALA A 170 5.03 -0.05 19.55
N ILE A 171 5.54 0.45 18.42
CA ILE A 171 6.88 0.10 17.90
C ILE A 171 7.96 0.53 18.90
N MET A 172 7.84 1.72 19.49
CA MET A 172 8.76 2.22 20.50
C MET A 172 8.82 1.29 21.74
N ILE A 173 7.66 0.84 22.23
CA ILE A 173 7.60 -0.12 23.34
C ILE A 173 8.32 -1.41 22.95
N ALA A 174 8.12 -1.92 21.75
CA ALA A 174 8.81 -3.12 21.27
C ALA A 174 10.34 -2.94 21.24
N PHE A 175 10.84 -1.81 20.74
CA PHE A 175 12.27 -1.48 20.74
C PHE A 175 12.82 -1.31 22.17
N LEU A 176 12.11 -0.62 23.06
CA LEU A 176 12.54 -0.42 24.44
C LEU A 176 12.66 -1.75 25.19
N LEU A 177 11.68 -2.64 25.07
CA LEU A 177 11.72 -3.94 25.71
C LEU A 177 12.86 -4.81 25.17
N THR A 178 13.06 -4.83 23.85
CA THR A 178 14.16 -5.60 23.24
C THR A 178 15.51 -5.02 23.60
N GLY A 179 15.68 -3.69 23.54
CA GLY A 179 16.93 -3.01 23.84
C GLY A 179 17.32 -3.09 25.33
N SER A 180 16.33 -3.08 26.25
CA SER A 180 16.60 -3.24 27.70
C SER A 180 17.05 -4.64 28.08
N ALA A 181 16.71 -5.65 27.27
CA ALA A 181 17.17 -7.03 27.44
C ALA A 181 18.43 -7.36 26.60
N SER A 182 19.11 -6.33 26.09
CA SER A 182 20.31 -6.40 25.25
C SER A 182 21.42 -5.52 25.81
N GLU A 183 22.64 -5.64 25.29
CA GLU A 183 23.76 -4.76 25.64
C GLU A 183 23.64 -3.34 25.05
N GLY A 184 22.47 -2.94 24.53
CA GLY A 184 22.21 -1.63 23.96
C GLY A 184 21.13 -1.63 22.88
N PHE A 185 20.95 -0.46 22.25
CA PHE A 185 19.89 -0.21 21.26
C PHE A 185 20.35 -0.31 19.80
N SER A 186 21.60 -0.75 19.53
CA SER A 186 22.01 -1.07 18.17
C SER A 186 21.37 -2.38 17.70
N PHE A 187 21.04 -2.50 16.42
CA PHE A 187 20.42 -3.72 15.91
C PHE A 187 21.30 -4.95 16.12
N ALA A 188 22.63 -4.81 16.02
CA ALA A 188 23.58 -5.88 16.30
C ALA A 188 23.59 -6.33 17.77
N ALA A 189 23.34 -5.42 18.73
CA ALA A 189 23.18 -5.76 20.14
C ALA A 189 21.82 -6.42 20.40
N MET A 190 20.76 -5.88 19.81
CA MET A 190 19.39 -6.37 19.97
C MET A 190 19.18 -7.77 19.36
N ASP A 191 19.96 -8.15 18.36
CA ASP A 191 19.98 -9.51 17.80
C ASP A 191 20.39 -10.58 18.83
N LYS A 192 21.15 -10.18 19.85
CA LYS A 192 21.63 -11.03 20.95
C LYS A 192 20.83 -10.87 22.25
N ASN A 193 19.58 -10.41 22.16
CA ASN A 193 18.76 -10.18 23.35
C ASN A 193 18.45 -11.48 24.12
N THR A 194 18.20 -11.33 25.42
CA THR A 194 17.90 -12.43 26.37
C THR A 194 16.48 -12.36 26.90
N LEU A 195 15.52 -11.95 26.06
CA LEU A 195 14.12 -11.84 26.45
C LEU A 195 13.51 -13.17 26.87
N ASP A 196 12.83 -13.18 28.01
CA ASP A 196 12.00 -14.28 28.43
C ASP A 196 10.75 -14.48 27.57
N GLY A 197 10.18 -15.70 27.53
CA GLY A 197 9.06 -16.04 26.68
C GLY A 197 7.84 -15.11 26.80
N SER A 198 7.49 -14.67 28.01
CA SER A 198 6.37 -13.73 28.23
C SER A 198 6.62 -12.34 27.62
N TRP A 199 7.84 -11.83 27.74
CA TRP A 199 8.24 -10.57 27.14
C TRP A 199 8.34 -10.64 25.64
N GLN A 200 8.78 -11.77 25.09
CA GLN A 200 8.76 -12.01 23.63
C GLN A 200 7.34 -11.89 23.05
N HIS A 201 6.32 -12.40 23.76
CA HIS A 201 4.93 -12.25 23.34
C HIS A 201 4.48 -10.79 23.32
N LEU A 202 4.85 -10.01 24.34
CA LEU A 202 4.52 -8.58 24.37
C LEU A 202 5.23 -7.81 23.27
N VAL A 203 6.52 -8.07 23.02
CA VAL A 203 7.29 -7.47 21.92
C VAL A 203 6.63 -7.80 20.59
N PHE A 204 6.25 -9.07 20.35
CA PHE A 204 5.56 -9.47 19.13
C PHE A 204 4.24 -8.69 18.95
N VAL A 205 3.39 -8.64 19.98
CA VAL A 205 2.10 -7.94 19.90
C VAL A 205 2.29 -6.46 19.59
N CYS A 206 3.21 -5.78 20.28
CA CYS A 206 3.51 -4.36 20.08
C CYS A 206 4.09 -4.10 18.68
N ALA A 207 5.07 -4.89 18.25
CA ALA A 207 5.67 -4.76 16.92
C ALA A 207 4.62 -5.04 15.83
N PHE A 208 3.87 -6.15 15.93
CA PHE A 208 2.84 -6.48 14.94
C PHE A 208 1.75 -5.42 14.89
N ALA A 209 1.21 -4.97 16.01
CA ALA A 209 0.19 -3.93 16.05
C ALA A 209 0.67 -2.61 15.40
N GLY A 210 1.89 -2.15 15.75
CA GLY A 210 2.46 -0.92 15.22
C GLY A 210 2.72 -0.98 13.72
N PHE A 211 3.37 -2.04 13.24
CA PHE A 211 3.64 -2.21 11.81
C PHE A 211 2.38 -2.55 11.01
N ALA A 212 1.45 -3.36 11.53
CA ALA A 212 0.17 -3.66 10.89
C ALA A 212 -0.69 -2.41 10.72
N LEU A 213 -0.67 -1.48 11.69
CA LEU A 213 -1.34 -0.19 11.58
C LEU A 213 -0.78 0.62 10.42
N LYS A 214 0.55 0.73 10.30
CA LYS A 214 1.20 1.46 9.21
C LYS A 214 1.01 0.75 7.86
N ALA A 215 1.04 -0.59 7.83
CA ALA A 215 0.76 -1.40 6.65
C ALA A 215 -0.70 -1.31 6.18
N GLY A 216 -1.62 -0.91 7.06
CA GLY A 216 -3.04 -0.81 6.77
C GLY A 216 -3.75 -2.15 6.78
N LEU A 217 -3.37 -3.08 7.67
CA LEU A 217 -4.07 -4.36 7.84
C LEU A 217 -5.37 -4.17 8.64
N VAL A 218 -6.37 -4.98 8.32
CA VAL A 218 -7.62 -5.03 9.07
C VAL A 218 -7.36 -5.59 10.47
N PRO A 219 -7.87 -4.94 11.55
CA PRO A 219 -8.82 -3.82 11.60
C PRO A 219 -8.19 -2.41 11.62
N LEU A 220 -6.89 -2.27 11.47
CA LEU A 220 -6.13 -1.04 11.66
C LEU A 220 -6.04 -0.16 10.38
N HIS A 221 -6.72 -0.52 9.31
CA HIS A 221 -6.66 0.06 7.97
C HIS A 221 -7.43 1.38 7.78
N VAL A 222 -8.29 1.78 8.72
CA VAL A 222 -9.37 2.80 8.53
C VAL A 222 -8.87 4.20 8.12
N TRP A 223 -7.60 4.51 8.32
CA TRP A 223 -6.97 5.76 7.89
C TRP A 223 -6.69 5.78 6.38
N LEU A 224 -6.35 4.62 5.81
CA LEU A 224 -5.81 4.49 4.46
C LEU A 224 -6.82 4.91 3.37
N PRO A 225 -8.10 4.47 3.38
CA PRO A 225 -9.10 4.89 2.41
C PRO A 225 -9.50 6.36 2.50
N LYS A 226 -9.10 7.06 3.57
CA LYS A 226 -9.34 8.51 3.75
C LYS A 226 -8.12 9.34 3.37
N ALA A 227 -6.91 8.90 3.74
CA ALA A 227 -5.68 9.62 3.49
C ALA A 227 -5.30 9.66 1.98
N HIS A 228 -5.42 8.51 1.28
CA HIS A 228 -5.04 8.45 -0.14
C HIS A 228 -5.87 9.35 -1.07
N PRO A 229 -7.21 9.45 -0.94
CA PRO A 229 -7.98 10.39 -1.75
C PRO A 229 -7.74 11.86 -1.44
N ALA A 230 -7.23 12.17 -0.24
CA ALA A 230 -6.90 13.53 0.20
C ALA A 230 -5.53 14.00 -0.31
N ALA A 231 -4.56 13.11 -0.40
CA ALA A 231 -3.21 13.42 -0.85
C ALA A 231 -3.12 13.66 -2.36
N PRO A 232 -2.16 14.48 -2.85
CA PRO A 232 -1.81 14.58 -4.27
C PRO A 232 -1.46 13.20 -4.85
N SER A 233 -1.69 12.97 -6.16
CA SER A 233 -1.65 11.61 -6.72
C SER A 233 -0.26 10.98 -6.73
N HIS A 234 0.81 11.75 -6.99
CA HIS A 234 2.19 11.26 -6.87
C HIS A 234 2.56 10.88 -5.44
N VAL A 235 2.04 11.62 -4.45
CA VAL A 235 2.20 11.29 -3.03
C VAL A 235 1.47 10.00 -2.69
N SER A 236 0.21 9.86 -3.13
CA SER A 236 -0.58 8.62 -2.93
C SER A 236 0.09 7.41 -3.58
N ALA A 237 0.72 7.60 -4.76
CA ALA A 237 1.48 6.57 -5.46
C ALA A 237 2.64 6.05 -4.61
N LEU A 238 3.44 6.94 -4.01
CA LEU A 238 4.58 6.57 -3.19
C LEU A 238 4.16 6.05 -1.80
N MET A 239 3.12 6.64 -1.18
CA MET A 239 2.55 6.14 0.07
C MET A 239 2.10 4.68 -0.07
N SER A 240 1.30 4.37 -1.10
CA SER A 240 0.85 3.01 -1.35
C SER A 240 1.96 2.11 -1.89
N GLY A 241 2.77 2.62 -2.82
CA GLY A 241 3.85 1.88 -3.46
C GLY A 241 4.98 1.50 -2.51
N VAL A 242 5.41 2.39 -1.63
CA VAL A 242 6.63 2.22 -0.80
C VAL A 242 6.35 2.28 0.68
N MET A 243 5.73 3.35 1.19
CA MET A 243 5.59 3.57 2.64
C MET A 243 4.94 2.38 3.37
N LEU A 244 3.92 1.75 2.78
CA LEU A 244 3.28 0.56 3.36
C LEU A 244 4.26 -0.62 3.43
N LYS A 245 5.21 -0.76 2.49
CA LYS A 245 6.20 -1.85 2.47
C LYS A 245 7.34 -1.62 3.47
N ILE A 246 7.62 -0.38 3.85
CA ILE A 246 8.55 -0.08 4.96
C ILE A 246 8.01 -0.65 6.28
N ALA A 247 6.68 -0.75 6.44
CA ALA A 247 6.11 -1.46 7.57
C ALA A 247 6.41 -2.98 7.54
N LEU A 248 6.36 -3.60 6.35
CA LEU A 248 6.81 -4.99 6.18
C LEU A 248 8.32 -5.13 6.47
N TYR A 249 9.14 -4.17 6.03
CA TYR A 249 10.57 -4.12 6.36
C TYR A 249 10.80 -4.14 7.86
N GLY A 250 10.15 -3.23 8.59
CA GLY A 250 10.29 -3.14 10.05
C GLY A 250 9.79 -4.40 10.77
N PHE A 251 8.62 -4.93 10.38
CA PHE A 251 8.10 -6.18 10.93
C PHE A 251 9.03 -7.36 10.66
N GLY A 252 9.53 -7.49 9.43
CA GLY A 252 10.50 -8.54 9.08
C GLY A 252 11.80 -8.41 9.87
N ARG A 253 12.28 -7.17 10.13
CA ARG A 253 13.45 -6.92 10.98
C ARG A 253 13.24 -7.47 12.39
N PHE A 254 12.10 -7.23 13.01
CA PHE A 254 11.76 -7.82 14.31
C PHE A 254 11.71 -9.34 14.27
N MET A 255 11.07 -9.91 13.27
CA MET A 255 10.88 -11.36 13.20
C MET A 255 12.18 -12.12 12.87
N PHE A 256 13.04 -11.56 12.01
CA PHE A 256 14.26 -12.26 11.61
C PHE A 256 15.43 -12.03 12.57
N SER A 257 15.54 -10.82 13.14
CA SER A 257 16.70 -10.44 13.95
C SER A 257 16.40 -10.47 15.45
N PHE A 258 15.24 -9.94 15.91
CA PHE A 258 15.03 -9.73 17.35
C PHE A 258 14.16 -10.78 18.03
N LEU A 259 13.41 -11.58 17.28
CA LEU A 259 12.54 -12.65 17.79
C LEU A 259 12.88 -13.99 17.12
N PRO A 260 13.97 -14.65 17.46
CA PRO A 260 14.46 -15.83 16.74
C PRO A 260 13.58 -17.06 16.88
N ALA A 261 12.85 -17.20 18.00
CA ALA A 261 11.94 -18.32 18.27
C ALA A 261 10.49 -17.91 18.04
N TRP A 262 9.87 -18.48 17.02
CA TRP A 262 8.50 -18.11 16.64
C TRP A 262 7.47 -19.07 17.24
N ASN A 263 6.53 -18.50 18.00
CA ASN A 263 5.41 -19.24 18.52
C ASN A 263 4.35 -19.50 17.44
N TYR A 264 3.74 -20.68 17.49
CA TYR A 264 2.70 -21.09 16.55
C TYR A 264 1.56 -20.06 16.41
N TRP A 265 1.05 -19.53 17.54
CA TRP A 265 -0.05 -18.56 17.50
C TRP A 265 0.33 -17.22 16.85
N TRP A 266 1.62 -16.79 16.91
CA TRP A 266 2.07 -15.60 16.18
C TRP A 266 1.91 -15.77 14.68
N CYS A 267 2.33 -16.94 14.20
CA CYS A 267 2.27 -17.28 12.78
C CYS A 267 0.83 -17.30 12.27
N VAL A 268 -0.08 -17.90 13.05
CA VAL A 268 -1.51 -17.95 12.73
C VAL A 268 -2.14 -16.56 12.75
N VAL A 269 -1.80 -15.70 13.72
CA VAL A 269 -2.31 -14.31 13.77
C VAL A 269 -1.88 -13.51 12.56
N VAL A 270 -0.60 -13.58 12.15
CA VAL A 270 -0.10 -12.86 10.96
C VAL A 270 -0.78 -13.39 9.71
N LEU A 271 -0.88 -14.70 9.56
CA LEU A 271 -1.55 -15.37 8.44
C LEU A 271 -3.00 -14.91 8.30
N LEU A 272 -3.78 -15.03 9.38
CA LEU A 272 -5.22 -14.71 9.36
C LEU A 272 -5.46 -13.20 9.20
N ALA A 273 -4.68 -12.34 9.85
CA ALA A 273 -4.77 -10.90 9.65
C ALA A 273 -4.50 -10.53 8.19
N GLY A 274 -3.53 -11.20 7.55
CA GLY A 274 -3.26 -11.04 6.12
C GLY A 274 -4.44 -11.45 5.26
N VAL A 275 -4.93 -12.68 5.42
CA VAL A 275 -6.04 -13.23 4.60
C VAL A 275 -7.34 -12.44 4.76
N VAL A 276 -7.69 -12.08 6.00
CA VAL A 276 -8.89 -11.26 6.28
C VAL A 276 -8.75 -9.87 5.66
N SER A 277 -7.55 -9.27 5.71
CA SER A 277 -7.28 -7.98 5.08
C SER A 277 -7.39 -8.06 3.56
N ALA A 278 -6.89 -9.13 2.95
CA ALA A 278 -6.99 -9.36 1.52
C ALA A 278 -8.46 -9.42 1.07
N PHE A 279 -9.24 -10.25 1.71
CA PHE A 279 -10.66 -10.45 1.37
C PHE A 279 -11.51 -9.19 1.61
N LEU A 280 -11.42 -8.58 2.80
CA LEU A 280 -12.22 -7.39 3.12
C LEU A 280 -11.77 -6.18 2.30
N GLY A 281 -10.46 -6.03 2.05
CA GLY A 281 -9.92 -4.95 1.23
C GLY A 281 -10.53 -4.92 -0.16
N VAL A 282 -10.50 -6.04 -0.87
CA VAL A 282 -11.08 -6.11 -2.23
C VAL A 282 -12.60 -6.00 -2.22
N LEU A 283 -13.28 -6.55 -1.22
CA LEU A 283 -14.72 -6.47 -1.10
C LEU A 283 -15.18 -5.00 -0.96
N TYR A 284 -14.51 -4.20 -0.13
CA TYR A 284 -14.77 -2.76 -0.03
C TYR A 284 -14.32 -2.00 -1.28
N ALA A 285 -13.17 -2.34 -1.89
CA ALA A 285 -12.72 -1.74 -3.16
C ALA A 285 -13.78 -1.86 -4.25
N GLN A 286 -14.43 -3.04 -4.35
CA GLN A 286 -15.51 -3.30 -5.31
C GLN A 286 -16.74 -2.43 -5.09
N MET A 287 -16.95 -1.90 -3.88
CA MET A 287 -18.14 -1.09 -3.55
C MET A 287 -17.90 0.42 -3.74
N GLU A 288 -16.65 0.88 -3.77
CA GLU A 288 -16.30 2.29 -3.82
C GLU A 288 -16.53 2.93 -5.20
N THR A 289 -16.93 4.19 -5.20
CA THR A 289 -17.12 4.99 -6.43
C THR A 289 -16.02 6.04 -6.65
N ASP A 290 -15.23 6.38 -5.63
CA ASP A 290 -14.05 7.24 -5.75
C ASP A 290 -12.84 6.40 -6.23
N ILE A 291 -12.25 6.76 -7.39
CA ILE A 291 -11.14 6.02 -8.00
C ILE A 291 -9.94 5.85 -7.07
N LYS A 292 -9.61 6.87 -6.26
CA LYS A 292 -8.51 6.76 -5.29
C LYS A 292 -8.88 5.89 -4.09
N ARG A 293 -10.16 5.87 -3.67
CA ARG A 293 -10.61 4.97 -2.59
C ARG A 293 -10.63 3.52 -3.05
N VAL A 294 -11.02 3.24 -4.31
CA VAL A 294 -10.87 1.91 -4.91
C VAL A 294 -9.43 1.44 -4.79
N LEU A 295 -8.47 2.26 -5.22
CA LEU A 295 -7.05 1.94 -5.16
C LEU A 295 -6.52 1.84 -3.72
N ALA A 296 -7.05 2.61 -2.79
CA ALA A 296 -6.69 2.55 -1.39
C ALA A 296 -7.11 1.22 -0.76
N TYR A 297 -8.36 0.81 -0.92
CA TYR A 297 -8.83 -0.50 -0.43
C TYR A 297 -8.13 -1.68 -1.12
N SER A 298 -7.82 -1.55 -2.41
CA SER A 298 -6.98 -2.53 -3.11
C SER A 298 -5.53 -2.55 -2.60
N SER A 299 -5.05 -1.50 -1.90
CA SER A 299 -3.77 -1.56 -1.18
C SER A 299 -3.89 -2.34 0.13
N VAL A 300 -5.02 -2.23 0.84
CA VAL A 300 -5.33 -3.09 2.01
C VAL A 300 -5.35 -4.56 1.60
N GLU A 301 -6.02 -4.87 0.47
CA GLU A 301 -6.05 -6.21 -0.14
C GLU A 301 -4.65 -6.77 -0.34
N ASN A 302 -3.84 -6.08 -1.14
CA ASN A 302 -2.53 -6.59 -1.53
C ASN A 302 -1.53 -6.62 -0.37
N MET A 303 -1.60 -5.68 0.59
CA MET A 303 -0.84 -5.79 1.84
C MET A 303 -1.29 -7.01 2.64
N GLY A 304 -2.58 -7.34 2.60
CA GLY A 304 -3.12 -8.58 3.15
C GLY A 304 -2.49 -9.82 2.53
N VAL A 305 -2.40 -9.88 1.19
CA VAL A 305 -1.76 -11.00 0.45
C VAL A 305 -0.28 -11.14 0.84
N ILE A 306 0.45 -10.00 0.95
CA ILE A 306 1.86 -9.98 1.35
C ILE A 306 2.04 -10.54 2.77
N PHE A 307 1.24 -10.08 3.74
CA PHE A 307 1.31 -10.56 5.11
C PHE A 307 0.81 -12.00 5.27
N ALA A 308 -0.15 -12.43 4.45
CA ALA A 308 -0.58 -13.82 4.40
C ALA A 308 0.55 -14.75 3.93
N ALA A 309 1.30 -14.36 2.88
CA ALA A 309 2.46 -15.11 2.41
C ALA A 309 3.59 -15.12 3.46
N PHE A 310 3.84 -13.99 4.12
CA PHE A 310 4.82 -13.88 5.20
C PHE A 310 4.44 -14.78 6.38
N GLY A 311 3.17 -14.76 6.83
CA GLY A 311 2.63 -15.63 7.89
C GLY A 311 2.66 -17.12 7.50
N CYS A 312 2.45 -17.43 6.21
CA CYS A 312 2.62 -18.79 5.67
C CYS A 312 4.07 -19.27 5.83
N GLY A 313 5.06 -18.45 5.47
CA GLY A 313 6.48 -18.74 5.68
C GLY A 313 6.84 -18.92 7.15
N MET A 314 6.31 -18.06 8.05
CA MET A 314 6.47 -18.19 9.50
C MET A 314 5.90 -19.52 9.99
N LEU A 315 4.69 -19.89 9.58
CA LEU A 315 4.03 -21.11 10.02
C LEU A 315 4.77 -22.36 9.54
N MET A 316 5.26 -22.38 8.29
CA MET A 316 6.09 -23.44 7.75
C MET A 316 7.39 -23.59 8.55
N LYS A 317 8.08 -22.49 8.90
CA LYS A 317 9.31 -22.52 9.71
C LYS A 317 9.04 -23.05 11.12
N ALA A 318 7.99 -22.56 11.77
CA ALA A 318 7.59 -23.04 13.11
C ALA A 318 7.21 -24.53 13.12
N SER A 319 6.75 -25.07 11.98
CA SER A 319 6.41 -26.49 11.80
C SER A 319 7.58 -27.34 11.29
N GLY A 320 8.78 -26.78 11.16
CA GLY A 320 9.98 -27.50 10.72
C GLY A 320 10.01 -27.85 9.22
N SER A 321 9.17 -27.25 8.40
CA SER A 321 9.17 -27.49 6.95
C SER A 321 10.38 -26.83 6.27
N SER A 322 11.04 -27.53 5.37
CA SER A 322 12.15 -27.02 4.56
C SER A 322 11.73 -25.95 3.53
N PHE A 323 10.42 -25.87 3.22
CA PHE A 323 9.87 -24.94 2.22
C PHE A 323 9.53 -23.55 2.78
N TYR A 324 9.84 -23.25 4.05
CA TYR A 324 9.46 -21.98 4.68
C TYR A 324 9.94 -20.72 3.93
N MET A 325 11.08 -20.80 3.24
CA MET A 325 11.62 -19.68 2.47
C MET A 325 10.70 -19.27 1.31
N LEU A 326 9.95 -20.20 0.72
CA LEU A 326 9.01 -19.90 -0.36
C LEU A 326 7.98 -18.84 0.07
N GLY A 327 7.46 -18.91 1.31
CA GLY A 327 6.53 -17.93 1.83
C GLY A 327 7.13 -16.52 1.92
N PHE A 328 8.39 -16.39 2.38
CA PHE A 328 9.08 -15.10 2.47
C PHE A 328 9.46 -14.55 1.10
N VAL A 329 9.96 -15.39 0.20
CA VAL A 329 10.24 -14.99 -1.19
C VAL A 329 8.96 -14.52 -1.88
N ALA A 330 7.85 -15.27 -1.74
CA ALA A 330 6.56 -14.89 -2.28
C ALA A 330 6.09 -13.52 -1.75
N ALA A 331 6.23 -13.28 -0.44
CA ALA A 331 5.89 -12.00 0.18
C ALA A 331 6.72 -10.84 -0.38
N LEU A 332 8.05 -11.00 -0.53
CA LEU A 332 8.93 -9.97 -1.07
C LEU A 332 8.69 -9.70 -2.56
N VAL A 333 8.55 -10.75 -3.37
CA VAL A 333 8.28 -10.63 -4.80
C VAL A 333 6.94 -9.93 -5.02
N HIS A 334 5.89 -10.34 -4.26
CA HIS A 334 4.60 -9.68 -4.37
C HIS A 334 4.64 -8.23 -3.86
N ALA A 335 5.39 -7.94 -2.79
CA ALA A 335 5.60 -6.57 -2.30
C ALA A 335 6.28 -5.67 -3.34
N PHE A 336 7.30 -6.19 -4.03
CA PHE A 336 8.00 -5.48 -5.11
C PHE A 336 7.05 -5.21 -6.29
N ASN A 337 6.37 -6.24 -6.78
CA ASN A 337 5.44 -6.15 -7.90
C ASN A 337 4.27 -5.20 -7.59
N HIS A 338 3.67 -5.35 -6.42
CA HIS A 338 2.58 -4.48 -5.96
C HIS A 338 2.99 -3.01 -5.86
N SER A 339 4.24 -2.71 -5.51
CA SER A 339 4.74 -1.34 -5.51
C SER A 339 4.63 -0.70 -6.90
N ILE A 340 5.15 -1.37 -7.93
CA ILE A 340 5.13 -0.87 -9.31
C ILE A 340 3.70 -0.72 -9.83
N MET A 341 2.83 -1.71 -9.58
CA MET A 341 1.41 -1.66 -9.97
C MET A 341 0.69 -0.46 -9.33
N LYS A 342 0.92 -0.21 -8.04
CA LYS A 342 0.26 0.90 -7.34
C LYS A 342 0.78 2.25 -7.75
N VAL A 343 2.08 2.37 -7.97
CA VAL A 343 2.67 3.59 -8.53
C VAL A 343 2.00 3.91 -9.86
N LEU A 344 1.90 2.95 -10.78
CA LEU A 344 1.23 3.13 -12.07
C LEU A 344 -0.23 3.56 -11.91
N MET A 345 -1.01 2.83 -11.12
CA MET A 345 -2.46 3.07 -11.04
C MET A 345 -2.83 4.36 -10.32
N PHE A 346 -2.07 4.78 -9.28
CA PHE A 346 -2.30 6.08 -8.66
C PHE A 346 -1.88 7.24 -9.56
N MET A 347 -0.87 7.08 -10.42
CA MET A 347 -0.54 8.05 -11.45
C MET A 347 -1.64 8.12 -12.52
N CYS A 348 -2.18 6.99 -12.99
CA CYS A 348 -3.33 6.97 -13.89
C CYS A 348 -4.56 7.65 -13.27
N ALA A 349 -4.87 7.37 -12.00
CA ALA A 349 -5.94 8.07 -11.29
C ALA A 349 -5.69 9.59 -11.17
N GLY A 350 -4.44 9.98 -10.99
CA GLY A 350 -4.04 11.40 -11.01
C GLY A 350 -4.23 12.04 -12.37
N SER A 351 -3.89 11.35 -13.44
CA SER A 351 -4.10 11.80 -14.82
C SER A 351 -5.59 11.97 -15.15
N ILE A 352 -6.42 11.00 -14.75
CA ILE A 352 -7.87 11.10 -14.90
C ILE A 352 -8.40 12.32 -14.14
N MET A 353 -7.98 12.52 -12.89
CA MET A 353 -8.41 13.68 -12.10
C MET A 353 -7.94 15.00 -12.68
N HIS A 354 -6.73 15.06 -13.24
CA HIS A 354 -6.18 16.26 -13.87
C HIS A 354 -6.95 16.60 -15.13
N GLY A 355 -7.27 15.60 -15.98
CA GLY A 355 -7.98 15.81 -17.24
C GLY A 355 -9.49 16.02 -17.10
N THR A 356 -10.12 15.55 -16.01
CA THR A 356 -11.59 15.62 -15.82
C THR A 356 -12.04 16.49 -14.67
N GLY A 357 -11.17 16.85 -13.72
CA GLY A 357 -11.53 17.55 -12.50
C GLY A 357 -12.33 16.69 -11.49
N SER A 358 -12.58 15.41 -11.77
CA SER A 358 -13.42 14.52 -10.95
C SER A 358 -12.68 13.23 -10.58
N LYS A 359 -13.14 12.58 -9.52
CA LYS A 359 -12.68 11.26 -9.09
C LYS A 359 -13.82 10.24 -8.97
N ASN A 360 -15.03 10.61 -9.38
CA ASN A 360 -16.22 9.78 -9.24
C ASN A 360 -16.45 8.93 -10.50
N LEU A 361 -16.34 7.59 -10.34
CA LEU A 361 -16.57 6.60 -11.40
C LEU A 361 -17.96 6.73 -12.09
N GLU A 362 -18.96 7.19 -11.35
CA GLU A 362 -20.33 7.33 -11.90
C GLU A 362 -20.43 8.42 -12.96
N LEU A 363 -19.49 9.35 -13.01
CA LEU A 363 -19.46 10.45 -13.97
C LEU A 363 -18.67 10.15 -15.24
N PHE A 364 -17.89 9.05 -15.23
CA PHE A 364 -17.00 8.70 -16.34
C PHE A 364 -17.71 7.81 -17.38
N GLY A 365 -17.01 7.53 -18.46
CA GLY A 365 -17.39 6.67 -19.58
C GLY A 365 -16.78 7.18 -20.86
N GLY A 366 -16.21 6.29 -21.69
CA GLY A 366 -15.63 6.65 -22.97
C GLY A 366 -14.36 7.51 -22.92
N LEU A 367 -13.69 7.61 -21.76
CA LEU A 367 -12.45 8.40 -21.61
C LEU A 367 -11.32 7.95 -22.53
N ALA A 368 -11.31 6.69 -23.00
CA ALA A 368 -10.29 6.19 -23.92
C ALA A 368 -10.16 7.02 -25.22
N ARG A 369 -11.24 7.65 -25.65
CA ARG A 369 -11.24 8.52 -26.85
C ARG A 369 -10.54 9.87 -26.61
N LYS A 370 -10.57 10.37 -25.37
CA LYS A 370 -9.99 11.65 -24.97
C LYS A 370 -8.59 11.51 -24.35
N MET A 371 -8.35 10.39 -23.70
CA MET A 371 -7.12 10.08 -22.97
C MET A 371 -6.57 8.68 -23.37
N PRO A 372 -6.19 8.50 -24.66
CA PRO A 372 -5.84 7.18 -25.20
C PRO A 372 -4.57 6.59 -24.54
N TYR A 373 -3.54 7.38 -24.29
CA TYR A 373 -2.31 6.90 -23.65
C TYR A 373 -2.55 6.52 -22.19
N THR A 374 -3.25 7.39 -21.43
CA THR A 374 -3.66 7.10 -20.07
C THR A 374 -4.54 5.84 -20.01
N ALA A 375 -5.42 5.60 -21.00
CA ALA A 375 -6.23 4.39 -21.07
C ALA A 375 -5.38 3.13 -21.24
N VAL A 376 -4.36 3.14 -22.11
CA VAL A 376 -3.45 2.01 -22.30
C VAL A 376 -2.69 1.70 -21.00
N PHE A 377 -2.15 2.71 -20.32
CA PHE A 377 -1.43 2.53 -19.07
C PHE A 377 -2.33 2.02 -17.94
N ALA A 378 -3.55 2.56 -17.85
CA ALA A 378 -4.56 2.09 -16.88
C ALA A 378 -5.03 0.67 -17.18
N PHE A 379 -5.09 0.26 -18.46
CA PHE A 379 -5.38 -1.11 -18.86
C PHE A 379 -4.31 -2.08 -18.36
N VAL A 380 -3.03 -1.79 -18.64
CA VAL A 380 -1.90 -2.59 -18.16
C VAL A 380 -1.92 -2.71 -16.62
N GLY A 381 -2.11 -1.59 -15.91
CA GLY A 381 -2.18 -1.59 -14.45
C GLY A 381 -3.41 -2.34 -13.90
N SER A 382 -4.56 -2.27 -14.59
CA SER A 382 -5.78 -3.01 -14.21
C SER A 382 -5.60 -4.51 -14.39
N LEU A 383 -4.99 -4.96 -15.50
CA LEU A 383 -4.65 -6.36 -15.71
C LEU A 383 -3.69 -6.88 -14.64
N ALA A 384 -2.71 -6.05 -14.25
CA ALA A 384 -1.74 -6.42 -13.22
C ALA A 384 -2.39 -6.57 -11.83
N LEU A 385 -3.25 -5.63 -11.44
CA LEU A 385 -3.97 -5.71 -10.15
C LEU A 385 -5.10 -6.76 -10.14
N ALA A 386 -5.52 -7.21 -11.30
CA ALA A 386 -6.43 -8.37 -11.48
C ALA A 386 -5.67 -9.70 -11.55
N ALA A 387 -4.34 -9.68 -11.36
CA ALA A 387 -3.46 -10.85 -11.44
C ALA A 387 -3.63 -11.66 -12.73
N ILE A 388 -3.75 -10.99 -13.88
CA ILE A 388 -3.84 -11.67 -15.18
C ILE A 388 -2.45 -12.16 -15.59
N PRO A 389 -2.30 -13.40 -16.10
CA PRO A 389 -1.03 -13.91 -16.61
C PRO A 389 -0.33 -12.95 -17.55
N LEU A 390 1.00 -13.00 -17.61
CA LEU A 390 1.93 -12.10 -18.31
C LEU A 390 2.15 -10.76 -17.63
N THR A 391 1.47 -10.46 -16.53
CA THR A 391 1.72 -9.28 -15.70
C THR A 391 2.46 -9.65 -14.42
N ASN A 392 3.10 -8.66 -13.83
CA ASN A 392 3.85 -8.85 -12.57
C ASN A 392 2.95 -9.20 -11.37
N GLY A 393 1.66 -8.80 -11.38
CA GLY A 393 0.69 -9.18 -10.35
C GLY A 393 0.51 -10.68 -10.25
N PHE A 394 0.31 -11.34 -11.41
CA PHE A 394 0.17 -12.78 -11.47
C PHE A 394 1.41 -13.52 -10.93
N THR A 395 2.62 -13.07 -11.27
CA THR A 395 3.85 -13.75 -10.82
C THR A 395 3.98 -13.75 -9.29
N GLY A 396 3.59 -12.65 -8.63
CA GLY A 396 3.57 -12.55 -7.18
C GLY A 396 2.52 -13.45 -6.54
N GLU A 397 1.27 -13.37 -6.98
CA GLU A 397 0.16 -14.20 -6.46
C GLU A 397 0.39 -15.69 -6.73
N TRP A 398 0.97 -16.03 -7.87
CA TRP A 398 1.33 -17.41 -8.19
C TRP A 398 2.29 -18.02 -7.17
N LEU A 399 3.34 -17.28 -6.77
CA LEU A 399 4.26 -17.72 -5.73
C LEU A 399 3.57 -17.83 -4.35
N VAL A 400 2.65 -16.90 -4.05
CA VAL A 400 1.86 -16.95 -2.83
C VAL A 400 1.00 -18.22 -2.80
N LEU A 401 0.27 -18.53 -3.87
CA LEU A 401 -0.53 -19.76 -3.94
C LEU A 401 0.32 -21.02 -3.82
N GLN A 402 1.51 -21.06 -4.45
CA GLN A 402 2.46 -22.16 -4.28
C GLN A 402 2.91 -22.31 -2.82
N SER A 403 3.13 -21.20 -2.08
CA SER A 403 3.49 -21.28 -0.66
C SER A 403 2.38 -21.91 0.18
N PHE A 404 1.12 -21.62 -0.10
CA PHE A 404 -0.03 -22.25 0.57
C PHE A 404 -0.18 -23.73 0.23
N ILE A 405 0.04 -24.12 -1.03
CA ILE A 405 0.06 -25.53 -1.41
C ILE A 405 1.17 -26.26 -0.65
N SER A 406 2.36 -25.66 -0.58
CA SER A 406 3.49 -26.23 0.15
C SER A 406 3.20 -26.35 1.65
N LEU A 407 2.55 -25.36 2.28
CA LEU A 407 2.12 -25.42 3.68
C LEU A 407 1.17 -26.60 3.91
N GLY A 408 0.16 -26.77 3.05
CA GLY A 408 -0.83 -27.87 3.18
C GLY A 408 -0.27 -29.27 2.95
N THR A 409 0.79 -29.40 2.14
CA THR A 409 1.39 -30.69 1.78
C THR A 409 2.56 -31.07 2.70
N SER A 410 3.36 -30.11 3.17
CA SER A 410 4.57 -30.37 3.95
C SER A 410 4.35 -30.38 5.47
N CYS A 411 3.25 -29.84 5.99
CA CYS A 411 2.98 -29.75 7.41
C CYS A 411 1.87 -30.72 7.84
N ALA A 412 2.13 -31.57 8.85
CA ALA A 412 1.28 -32.70 9.19
C ALA A 412 0.10 -32.40 10.15
N GLY A 413 0.03 -31.23 10.80
CA GLY A 413 -1.00 -30.91 11.79
C GLY A 413 -2.39 -30.70 11.18
N GLN A 414 -3.45 -31.25 11.82
CA GLN A 414 -4.84 -31.05 11.36
C GLN A 414 -5.24 -29.58 11.40
N ASP A 415 -4.84 -28.84 12.44
CA ASP A 415 -5.12 -27.40 12.57
C ASP A 415 -4.47 -26.59 11.44
N ILE A 416 -3.23 -26.95 11.06
CA ILE A 416 -2.51 -26.27 9.96
C ILE A 416 -3.24 -26.48 8.64
N ARG A 417 -3.71 -27.71 8.38
CA ARG A 417 -4.49 -28.01 7.17
C ARG A 417 -5.79 -27.22 7.11
N LEU A 418 -6.48 -27.07 8.25
CA LEU A 418 -7.70 -26.25 8.33
C LEU A 418 -7.40 -24.77 8.00
N TRP A 419 -6.40 -24.17 8.67
CA TRP A 419 -6.01 -22.78 8.40
C TRP A 419 -5.57 -22.58 6.97
N THR A 420 -4.82 -23.54 6.41
CA THR A 420 -4.39 -23.53 5.02
C THR A 420 -5.58 -23.55 4.07
N ALA A 421 -6.53 -24.49 4.27
CA ALA A 421 -7.70 -24.63 3.41
C ALA A 421 -8.58 -23.38 3.44
N VAL A 422 -8.89 -22.83 4.62
CA VAL A 422 -9.67 -21.62 4.78
C VAL A 422 -8.97 -20.43 4.12
N SER A 423 -7.67 -20.28 4.33
CA SER A 423 -6.89 -19.19 3.75
C SER A 423 -6.82 -19.28 2.23
N PHE A 424 -6.60 -20.48 1.68
CA PHE A 424 -6.53 -20.71 0.25
C PHE A 424 -7.87 -20.40 -0.45
N ILE A 425 -9.00 -20.79 0.15
CA ILE A 425 -10.34 -20.48 -0.36
C ILE A 425 -10.57 -18.96 -0.35
N LEU A 426 -10.25 -18.28 0.75
CA LEU A 426 -10.45 -16.83 0.86
C LEU A 426 -9.54 -16.05 -0.11
N LEU A 427 -8.30 -16.50 -0.35
CA LEU A 427 -7.42 -15.90 -1.35
C LEU A 427 -7.96 -16.13 -2.78
N GLY A 428 -8.50 -17.31 -3.09
CA GLY A 428 -9.18 -17.57 -4.35
C GLY A 428 -10.37 -16.64 -4.60
N PHE A 429 -11.20 -16.42 -3.56
CA PHE A 429 -12.27 -15.41 -3.62
C PHE A 429 -11.73 -13.99 -3.80
N THR A 430 -10.62 -13.65 -3.14
CA THR A 430 -9.96 -12.35 -3.27
C THR A 430 -9.56 -12.09 -4.72
N GLY A 431 -8.90 -13.03 -5.38
CA GLY A 431 -8.51 -12.90 -6.80
C GLY A 431 -9.72 -12.73 -7.74
N ALA A 432 -10.80 -13.49 -7.52
CA ALA A 432 -12.02 -13.35 -8.31
C ALA A 432 -12.68 -11.97 -8.13
N LEU A 433 -12.71 -11.46 -6.90
CA LEU A 433 -13.24 -10.12 -6.61
C LEU A 433 -12.33 -9.02 -7.15
N ALA A 434 -11.00 -9.20 -7.12
CA ALA A 434 -10.03 -8.27 -7.70
C ALA A 434 -10.21 -8.15 -9.21
N LEU A 435 -10.37 -9.26 -9.92
CA LEU A 435 -10.70 -9.25 -11.34
C LEU A 435 -11.97 -8.44 -11.60
N GLY A 436 -13.06 -8.71 -10.88
CA GLY A 436 -14.32 -7.96 -11.00
C GLY A 436 -14.13 -6.46 -10.70
N CYS A 437 -13.32 -6.12 -9.70
CA CYS A 437 -13.03 -4.74 -9.31
C CYS A 437 -12.31 -3.97 -10.43
N PHE A 438 -11.27 -4.55 -11.02
CA PHE A 438 -10.47 -3.84 -12.03
C PHE A 438 -11.09 -3.89 -13.42
N VAL A 439 -11.88 -4.92 -13.77
CA VAL A 439 -12.76 -4.90 -14.93
C VAL A 439 -13.79 -3.76 -14.82
N ARG A 440 -14.41 -3.59 -13.65
CA ARG A 440 -15.30 -2.46 -13.36
C ARG A 440 -14.57 -1.12 -13.47
N PHE A 441 -13.41 -0.99 -12.80
CA PHE A 441 -12.63 0.25 -12.82
C PHE A 441 -12.31 0.69 -14.24
N PHE A 442 -11.73 -0.19 -15.04
CA PHE A 442 -11.33 0.12 -16.41
C PHE A 442 -12.54 0.30 -17.34
N GLY A 443 -13.47 -0.66 -17.33
CA GLY A 443 -14.63 -0.67 -18.22
C GLY A 443 -15.54 0.54 -18.04
N ILE A 444 -15.82 0.91 -16.78
CA ILE A 444 -16.70 2.06 -16.47
C ILE A 444 -16.01 3.41 -16.78
N THR A 445 -14.69 3.48 -16.58
CA THR A 445 -13.93 4.73 -16.78
C THR A 445 -13.65 5.01 -18.25
N PHE A 446 -13.14 4.02 -18.95
CA PHE A 446 -12.55 4.23 -20.27
C PHE A 446 -13.44 3.78 -21.44
N LEU A 447 -14.29 2.79 -21.23
CA LEU A 447 -15.14 2.25 -22.28
C LEU A 447 -16.56 2.85 -22.26
N GLY A 448 -17.34 2.54 -23.31
CA GLY A 448 -18.71 3.02 -23.46
C GLY A 448 -18.80 4.47 -23.98
N ARG A 449 -19.83 5.17 -23.53
CA ARG A 449 -20.17 6.56 -23.94
C ARG A 449 -19.97 7.52 -22.77
N ALA A 450 -19.64 8.77 -23.07
CA ALA A 450 -19.57 9.85 -22.08
C ALA A 450 -20.90 9.94 -21.30
N ARG A 451 -20.81 9.94 -19.95
CA ARG A 451 -22.00 10.03 -19.07
C ARG A 451 -22.27 11.44 -18.59
N SER A 452 -21.27 12.29 -18.64
CA SER A 452 -21.34 13.69 -18.22
C SER A 452 -20.52 14.57 -19.15
N GLU A 453 -20.84 15.85 -19.17
CA GLU A 453 -20.11 16.89 -19.91
C GLU A 453 -18.64 16.97 -19.50
N ILE A 454 -18.29 16.59 -18.27
CA ILE A 454 -16.91 16.56 -17.76
C ILE A 454 -16.01 15.69 -18.65
N VAL A 455 -16.54 14.59 -19.19
CA VAL A 455 -15.79 13.69 -20.08
C VAL A 455 -15.56 14.31 -21.47
N GLU A 456 -16.49 15.13 -21.93
CA GLU A 456 -16.38 15.78 -23.24
C GLU A 456 -15.25 16.83 -23.29
N HIS A 457 -15.00 17.47 -22.15
CA HIS A 457 -13.92 18.45 -21.95
C HIS A 457 -12.61 17.84 -21.46
N ALA A 458 -12.56 16.52 -21.24
CA ALA A 458 -11.36 15.84 -20.78
C ALA A 458 -10.22 15.95 -21.82
N HIS A 459 -9.00 16.07 -21.30
CA HIS A 459 -7.77 16.18 -22.11
C HIS A 459 -6.68 15.24 -21.59
N GLU A 460 -5.75 14.86 -22.47
CA GLU A 460 -4.62 14.00 -22.11
C GLU A 460 -3.61 14.73 -21.21
N SER A 461 -2.83 13.96 -20.48
CA SER A 461 -1.86 14.45 -19.51
C SER A 461 -0.58 15.00 -20.15
N ASP A 462 0.20 15.77 -19.38
CA ASP A 462 1.52 16.30 -19.78
C ASP A 462 2.52 15.17 -20.11
N LYS A 463 3.48 15.48 -20.99
CA LYS A 463 4.51 14.53 -21.46
C LYS A 463 5.30 13.88 -20.33
N PHE A 464 5.62 14.60 -19.25
CA PHE A 464 6.33 14.03 -18.08
C PHE A 464 5.47 13.01 -17.35
N MET A 465 4.15 13.28 -17.22
CA MET A 465 3.21 12.36 -16.63
C MET A 465 3.07 11.09 -17.47
N LEU A 466 2.93 11.24 -18.81
CA LEU A 466 2.85 10.11 -19.74
C LEU A 466 4.13 9.28 -19.75
N ALA A 467 5.31 9.92 -19.76
CA ALA A 467 6.60 9.22 -19.70
C ALA A 467 6.75 8.39 -18.42
N ALA A 468 6.37 8.95 -17.27
CA ALA A 468 6.42 8.24 -15.99
C ALA A 468 5.48 7.02 -15.97
N MET A 469 4.24 7.18 -16.43
CA MET A 469 3.29 6.06 -16.55
C MET A 469 3.75 5.02 -17.57
N GLY A 470 4.38 5.45 -18.67
CA GLY A 470 4.98 4.56 -19.67
C GLY A 470 6.09 3.70 -19.08
N VAL A 471 7.05 4.31 -18.35
CA VAL A 471 8.12 3.57 -17.67
C VAL A 471 7.54 2.56 -16.67
N ALA A 472 6.57 2.98 -15.84
CA ALA A 472 5.93 2.07 -14.89
C ALA A 472 5.21 0.92 -15.60
N SER A 473 4.52 1.17 -16.72
CA SER A 473 3.84 0.12 -17.50
C SER A 473 4.83 -0.88 -18.10
N VAL A 474 5.96 -0.41 -18.62
CA VAL A 474 7.03 -1.27 -19.13
C VAL A 474 7.58 -2.15 -18.00
N LEU A 475 7.79 -1.60 -16.80
CA LEU A 475 8.25 -2.38 -15.64
C LEU A 475 7.22 -3.45 -15.21
N VAL A 476 5.91 -3.13 -15.24
CA VAL A 476 4.84 -4.10 -14.95
C VAL A 476 4.90 -5.30 -15.90
N VAL A 477 5.03 -5.04 -17.19
CA VAL A 477 5.10 -6.11 -18.21
C VAL A 477 6.43 -6.85 -18.14
N ALA A 478 7.56 -6.14 -18.00
CA ALA A 478 8.88 -6.75 -17.91
C ALA A 478 9.01 -7.70 -16.72
N CYS A 479 8.57 -7.28 -15.51
CA CYS A 479 8.57 -8.15 -14.33
C CYS A 479 7.56 -9.30 -14.44
N GLY A 480 6.52 -9.20 -15.28
CA GLY A 480 5.59 -10.26 -15.57
C GLY A 480 6.15 -11.32 -16.54
N LEU A 481 6.86 -10.87 -17.57
CA LEU A 481 7.48 -11.75 -18.58
C LEU A 481 8.81 -12.35 -18.11
N TYR A 482 9.56 -11.59 -17.33
CA TYR A 482 10.88 -12.01 -16.81
C TYR A 482 11.00 -11.70 -15.32
N PRO A 483 10.35 -12.50 -14.44
CA PRO A 483 10.32 -12.25 -13.00
C PRO A 483 11.62 -12.59 -12.27
N LEU A 484 12.54 -13.29 -12.92
CA LEU A 484 13.76 -13.85 -12.33
C LEU A 484 14.63 -12.82 -11.57
N PRO A 485 14.86 -11.59 -12.07
CA PRO A 485 15.63 -10.59 -11.33
C PRO A 485 15.00 -10.22 -9.98
N VAL A 486 13.67 -10.15 -9.90
CA VAL A 486 12.93 -9.83 -8.67
C VAL A 486 13.03 -10.99 -7.68
N VAL A 487 12.87 -12.23 -8.15
CA VAL A 487 13.04 -13.43 -7.33
C VAL A 487 14.47 -13.53 -6.81
N ARG A 488 15.47 -13.27 -7.65
CA ARG A 488 16.88 -13.23 -7.26
C ARG A 488 17.15 -12.20 -6.18
N ALA A 489 16.63 -10.99 -6.35
CA ALA A 489 16.74 -9.94 -5.34
C ALA A 489 16.13 -10.36 -3.99
N ALA A 490 14.97 -11.03 -4.00
CA ALA A 490 14.33 -11.56 -2.80
C ALA A 490 15.16 -12.65 -2.11
N LEU A 491 15.76 -13.57 -2.88
CA LEU A 491 16.64 -14.63 -2.35
C LEU A 491 17.88 -14.04 -1.71
N LEU A 492 18.57 -13.12 -2.40
CA LEU A 492 19.75 -12.42 -1.90
C LEU A 492 19.45 -11.62 -0.63
N ALA A 493 18.26 -10.99 -0.55
CA ALA A 493 17.82 -10.29 0.65
C ALA A 493 17.67 -11.21 1.87
N LEU A 494 17.30 -12.46 1.65
CA LEU A 494 17.13 -13.48 2.69
C LEU A 494 18.43 -14.27 2.99
N GLY A 495 19.54 -13.91 2.37
CA GLY A 495 20.85 -14.57 2.57
C GLY A 495 20.93 -15.99 2.00
N MET A 496 20.05 -16.31 1.02
CA MET A 496 20.02 -17.63 0.41
C MET A 496 21.05 -17.76 -0.73
N PRO A 497 21.74 -18.91 -0.85
CA PRO A 497 22.56 -19.19 -2.02
C PRO A 497 21.68 -19.21 -3.27
N VAL A 498 22.09 -18.44 -4.27
CA VAL A 498 21.34 -18.30 -5.52
C VAL A 498 21.82 -19.34 -6.52
N ASP A 499 21.21 -20.51 -6.49
CA ASP A 499 21.31 -21.47 -7.60
C ASP A 499 20.25 -21.12 -8.64
N LEU A 500 20.64 -20.28 -9.62
CA LEU A 500 19.74 -19.81 -10.69
C LEU A 500 19.38 -20.93 -11.68
N ASP A 501 20.21 -21.94 -11.79
CA ASP A 501 19.99 -23.07 -12.70
C ASP A 501 18.82 -23.94 -12.19
N ALA A 502 18.57 -23.95 -10.87
CA ALA A 502 17.42 -24.63 -10.27
C ALA A 502 16.08 -23.94 -10.58
N PHE A 503 16.07 -22.63 -10.84
CA PHE A 503 14.83 -21.91 -11.18
C PHE A 503 14.53 -21.91 -12.67
N GLY A 504 15.55 -21.92 -13.56
CA GLY A 504 15.36 -21.75 -14.99
C GLY A 504 14.53 -20.50 -15.33
N MET A 505 14.07 -20.37 -16.57
CA MET A 505 13.07 -19.36 -16.95
C MET A 505 11.64 -19.70 -16.47
N ASN A 506 11.51 -20.72 -15.63
CA ASN A 506 10.25 -21.24 -15.13
C ASN A 506 10.14 -20.85 -13.64
N LEU A 507 9.06 -20.20 -13.24
CA LEU A 507 8.74 -19.97 -11.83
C LEU A 507 8.24 -21.28 -11.21
N ALA A 508 9.15 -22.18 -10.92
CA ALA A 508 8.88 -23.41 -10.18
C ALA A 508 9.88 -23.53 -9.04
N TRP A 509 9.41 -23.69 -7.81
CA TRP A 509 10.28 -24.01 -6.70
C TRP A 509 10.64 -25.50 -6.74
N ALA A 510 11.93 -25.82 -6.77
CA ALA A 510 12.40 -27.20 -6.76
C ALA A 510 11.85 -27.93 -5.51
N GLY A 511 11.16 -29.05 -5.71
CA GLY A 511 10.58 -29.87 -4.64
C GLY A 511 9.07 -29.73 -4.42
N VAL A 512 8.40 -28.70 -4.96
CA VAL A 512 6.93 -28.54 -4.88
C VAL A 512 6.18 -29.30 -5.97
N GLY A 513 6.90 -30.07 -6.78
CA GLY A 513 6.39 -30.82 -7.91
C GLY A 513 6.63 -30.12 -9.25
N THR A 514 7.15 -30.87 -10.21
CA THR A 514 7.47 -30.37 -11.57
C THR A 514 6.24 -29.99 -12.39
N ALA A 515 5.05 -30.33 -11.92
CA ALA A 515 3.78 -30.03 -12.60
C ALA A 515 3.29 -28.59 -12.43
N ILE A 516 3.82 -27.84 -11.45
CA ILE A 516 3.33 -26.49 -11.12
C ILE A 516 4.41 -25.48 -11.51
N CYS A 517 4.58 -25.23 -12.81
CA CYS A 517 5.51 -24.24 -13.31
C CYS A 517 4.80 -23.19 -14.18
N TYR A 518 5.18 -21.92 -14.02
CA TYR A 518 4.72 -20.83 -14.86
C TYR A 518 5.80 -20.47 -15.88
N LYS A 519 5.46 -20.58 -17.16
CA LYS A 519 6.34 -20.30 -18.31
C LYS A 519 5.81 -19.09 -19.09
N PRO A 520 6.10 -17.85 -18.67
CA PRO A 520 5.48 -16.67 -19.26
C PRO A 520 5.75 -16.50 -20.76
N LEU A 521 6.98 -16.76 -21.22
CA LEU A 521 7.31 -16.61 -22.64
C LEU A 521 6.61 -17.65 -23.52
N LEU A 522 6.46 -18.89 -23.03
CA LEU A 522 5.70 -19.91 -23.76
C LEU A 522 4.23 -19.53 -23.85
N LEU A 523 3.63 -19.05 -22.75
CA LEU A 523 2.25 -18.60 -22.73
C LEU A 523 2.05 -17.42 -23.70
N LEU A 524 2.97 -16.44 -23.70
CA LEU A 524 2.93 -15.33 -24.65
C LEU A 524 2.99 -15.82 -26.10
N ALA A 525 3.90 -16.74 -26.43
CA ALA A 525 4.02 -17.31 -27.76
C ALA A 525 2.71 -18.03 -28.20
N LEU A 526 2.13 -18.83 -27.29
CA LEU A 526 0.84 -19.51 -27.57
C LEU A 526 -0.30 -18.51 -27.79
N LEU A 527 -0.39 -17.43 -27.01
CA LEU A 527 -1.41 -16.40 -27.18
C LEU A 527 -1.21 -15.61 -28.48
N LEU A 528 0.02 -15.33 -28.87
CA LEU A 528 0.32 -14.67 -30.17
C LEU A 528 -0.05 -15.57 -31.35
N VAL A 529 0.28 -16.85 -31.28
CA VAL A 529 -0.11 -17.83 -32.33
C VAL A 529 -1.63 -17.94 -32.41
N LEU A 530 -2.32 -18.11 -31.28
CA LEU A 530 -3.78 -18.16 -31.23
C LEU A 530 -4.41 -16.87 -31.77
N GLY A 531 -3.90 -15.72 -31.38
CA GLY A 531 -4.35 -14.41 -31.90
C GLY A 531 -4.16 -14.28 -33.40
N ALA A 532 -3.01 -14.72 -33.92
CA ALA A 532 -2.75 -14.75 -35.37
C ALA A 532 -3.71 -15.67 -36.11
N LEU A 533 -3.96 -16.89 -35.61
CA LEU A 533 -4.91 -17.83 -36.18
C LEU A 533 -6.35 -17.26 -36.19
N LEU A 534 -6.78 -16.66 -35.08
CA LEU A 534 -8.08 -16.03 -34.98
C LEU A 534 -8.18 -14.84 -35.96
N TRP A 535 -7.15 -14.01 -36.05
CA TRP A 535 -7.11 -12.90 -37.00
C TRP A 535 -7.22 -13.40 -38.45
N LEU A 536 -6.47 -14.44 -38.80
CA LEU A 536 -6.55 -15.07 -40.15
C LEU A 536 -7.94 -15.63 -40.42
N ALA A 537 -8.60 -16.23 -39.43
CA ALA A 537 -9.94 -16.78 -39.56
C ALA A 537 -11.04 -15.71 -39.75
N VAL A 538 -10.85 -14.50 -39.17
CA VAL A 538 -11.88 -13.44 -39.11
C VAL A 538 -11.59 -12.27 -40.04
N LYS A 539 -10.37 -12.12 -40.59
CA LYS A 539 -9.96 -10.95 -41.39
C LYS A 539 -10.85 -10.67 -42.61
N ASP A 540 -11.44 -11.72 -43.18
CA ASP A 540 -12.29 -11.62 -44.36
C ASP A 540 -13.80 -11.63 -44.03
N CYS A 541 -14.16 -11.60 -42.71
CA CYS A 541 -15.54 -11.52 -42.28
C CYS A 541 -16.09 -10.11 -42.49
N PHE A 542 -17.32 -10.01 -43.03
CA PHE A 542 -18.01 -8.73 -43.16
C PHE A 542 -18.28 -8.13 -41.81
N VAL A 543 -17.77 -6.89 -41.58
CA VAL A 543 -18.13 -6.08 -40.42
C VAL A 543 -19.30 -5.21 -40.82
N VAL A 544 -20.46 -5.46 -40.23
CA VAL A 544 -21.63 -4.60 -40.37
C VAL A 544 -21.63 -3.62 -39.22
N GLU A 545 -21.50 -2.33 -39.51
CA GLU A 545 -21.72 -1.27 -38.55
C GLU A 545 -23.19 -0.93 -38.49
N ASP A 546 -23.85 -1.26 -37.40
CA ASP A 546 -25.25 -0.94 -37.17
C ASP A 546 -25.46 -0.45 -35.74
N VAL A 547 -26.59 0.19 -35.49
CA VAL A 547 -26.95 0.69 -34.17
C VAL A 547 -27.25 -0.52 -33.26
N THR A 548 -26.63 -0.53 -32.09
CA THR A 548 -26.89 -1.57 -31.08
C THR A 548 -28.41 -1.70 -30.83
N TRP A 549 -28.94 -2.94 -30.93
CA TRP A 549 -30.33 -3.21 -30.66
C TRP A 549 -30.75 -2.73 -29.28
N ASN A 550 -31.72 -1.84 -29.20
CA ASN A 550 -32.19 -1.22 -27.96
C ASN A 550 -33.74 -1.19 -27.91
N CYS A 551 -34.39 -2.28 -28.31
CA CYS A 551 -35.85 -2.43 -28.26
C CYS A 551 -36.62 -1.26 -28.92
N GLY A 552 -36.15 -0.78 -30.07
CA GLY A 552 -36.80 0.31 -30.82
C GLY A 552 -36.52 1.73 -30.33
N THR A 553 -35.65 1.91 -29.33
CA THR A 553 -35.24 3.24 -28.85
C THR A 553 -33.79 3.56 -29.24
N TYR A 554 -33.45 4.84 -29.42
CA TYR A 554 -32.07 5.22 -29.62
C TYR A 554 -31.27 5.07 -28.30
N PRO A 555 -30.05 4.48 -28.32
CA PRO A 555 -29.24 4.34 -27.13
C PRO A 555 -28.87 5.70 -26.54
N THR A 556 -29.20 5.91 -25.27
CA THR A 556 -28.88 7.13 -24.55
C THR A 556 -27.67 6.94 -23.64
N GLN A 557 -27.05 8.03 -23.16
CA GLN A 557 -25.95 8.01 -22.20
C GLN A 557 -26.29 7.27 -20.88
N ARG A 558 -27.60 7.21 -20.54
CA ARG A 558 -28.10 6.54 -19.31
C ARG A 558 -28.26 5.04 -19.44
N GLN A 559 -28.28 4.50 -20.69
CA GLN A 559 -28.50 3.08 -20.97
C GLN A 559 -27.18 2.30 -21.02
N GLN A 560 -26.35 2.43 -19.99
CA GLN A 560 -25.10 1.68 -19.83
C GLN A 560 -24.88 1.36 -18.35
N TYR A 561 -24.07 0.33 -18.06
CA TYR A 561 -23.78 -0.06 -16.71
C TYR A 561 -23.09 1.06 -15.93
N SER A 562 -23.63 1.45 -14.78
CA SER A 562 -22.98 2.32 -13.82
C SER A 562 -22.04 1.52 -12.91
N ALA A 563 -21.12 2.19 -12.22
CA ALA A 563 -20.22 1.53 -11.26
C ALA A 563 -20.99 0.84 -10.14
N THR A 564 -22.01 1.49 -9.60
CA THR A 564 -22.92 0.94 -8.57
C THR A 564 -23.78 -0.22 -9.11
N GLY A 565 -24.19 -0.15 -10.38
CA GLY A 565 -24.95 -1.21 -11.05
C GLY A 565 -24.14 -2.47 -11.24
N PHE A 566 -22.88 -2.33 -11.68
CA PHE A 566 -21.95 -3.44 -11.85
C PHE A 566 -21.65 -4.18 -10.54
N SER A 567 -21.51 -3.44 -9.42
CA SER A 567 -21.24 -4.03 -8.10
C SER A 567 -22.49 -4.63 -7.42
N LYS A 568 -23.69 -4.44 -7.97
CA LYS A 568 -24.95 -4.86 -7.33
C LYS A 568 -25.03 -6.37 -7.03
N PRO A 569 -24.61 -7.30 -7.92
CA PRO A 569 -24.61 -8.73 -7.62
C PRO A 569 -23.74 -9.08 -6.41
N VAL A 570 -22.49 -8.59 -6.38
CA VAL A 570 -21.57 -8.80 -5.27
C VAL A 570 -22.12 -8.21 -3.97
N ARG A 571 -22.66 -6.99 -4.02
CA ARG A 571 -23.28 -6.36 -2.85
C ARG A 571 -24.44 -7.17 -2.29
N ARG A 572 -25.25 -7.81 -3.14
CA ARG A 572 -26.36 -8.67 -2.71
C ARG A 572 -25.86 -9.96 -2.07
N ALA A 573 -24.84 -10.59 -2.66
CA ALA A 573 -24.24 -11.80 -2.11
C ALA A 573 -23.64 -11.57 -0.71
N PHE A 574 -23.03 -10.39 -0.48
CA PHE A 574 -22.40 -10.01 0.78
C PHE A 574 -23.20 -8.97 1.58
N ASP A 575 -24.52 -8.89 1.42
CA ASP A 575 -25.39 -7.88 2.07
C ASP A 575 -25.27 -7.94 3.61
N TYR A 576 -25.20 -9.14 4.18
CA TYR A 576 -25.02 -9.35 5.63
C TYR A 576 -23.71 -8.75 6.16
N LEU A 577 -22.63 -8.83 5.38
CA LEU A 577 -21.31 -8.31 5.74
C LEU A 577 -21.19 -6.80 5.48
N LEU A 578 -21.72 -6.32 4.37
CA LEU A 578 -21.60 -4.92 3.91
C LEU A 578 -22.61 -3.98 4.57
N LYS A 579 -23.78 -4.48 4.98
CA LYS A 579 -24.90 -3.73 5.63
C LYS A 579 -25.17 -2.38 4.96
N PRO A 580 -25.55 -2.36 3.68
CA PRO A 580 -25.75 -1.12 2.93
C PRO A 580 -26.88 -0.28 3.54
N LYS A 581 -26.62 1.01 3.76
CA LYS A 581 -27.62 1.99 4.19
C LYS A 581 -28.28 2.62 2.98
N ARG A 582 -29.62 2.53 2.92
CA ARG A 582 -30.42 3.06 1.81
C ARG A 582 -31.27 4.21 2.35
N GLN A 583 -31.12 5.37 1.78
CA GLN A 583 -31.94 6.54 2.07
C GLN A 583 -32.71 6.94 0.82
N VAL A 584 -34.03 6.97 0.94
CA VAL A 584 -34.91 7.43 -0.13
C VAL A 584 -35.60 8.72 0.37
N THR A 585 -35.34 9.83 -0.32
CA THR A 585 -35.92 11.12 0.03
C THR A 585 -36.82 11.60 -1.11
N TYR A 586 -38.06 11.85 -0.81
CA TYR A 586 -39.03 12.42 -1.73
C TYR A 586 -38.95 13.95 -1.65
N MET A 587 -38.59 14.62 -2.72
CA MET A 587 -38.39 16.08 -2.70
C MET A 587 -39.71 16.89 -2.83
N ARG A 588 -40.78 16.32 -3.41
CA ARG A 588 -42.12 16.92 -3.43
C ARG A 588 -43.19 15.84 -3.42
N LYS A 589 -44.11 15.90 -2.47
CA LYS A 589 -45.32 15.09 -2.41
C LYS A 589 -46.51 15.95 -2.83
N GLU A 590 -46.63 16.28 -4.12
CA GLU A 590 -47.85 16.97 -4.61
C GLU A 590 -49.02 15.99 -4.90
N HIS A 591 -48.71 14.72 -5.19
CA HIS A 591 -49.69 13.65 -5.37
C HIS A 591 -49.21 12.33 -4.76
N ALA A 592 -50.10 11.58 -4.15
CA ALA A 592 -49.78 10.30 -3.47
C ALA A 592 -49.20 9.24 -4.42
N TYR A 593 -49.49 9.31 -5.71
CA TYR A 593 -49.10 8.33 -6.74
C TYR A 593 -47.98 8.79 -7.70
N PHE A 594 -47.71 10.08 -7.78
CA PHE A 594 -46.70 10.64 -8.70
C PHE A 594 -45.77 11.59 -7.97
N GLY A 595 -44.71 11.05 -7.39
CA GLY A 595 -43.61 11.87 -6.84
C GLY A 595 -42.79 12.45 -7.96
N ARG A 596 -42.69 13.79 -8.08
CA ARG A 596 -41.94 14.48 -9.14
C ARG A 596 -40.41 14.34 -9.06
N GLN A 597 -39.89 14.14 -7.87
CA GLN A 597 -38.42 13.93 -7.68
C GLN A 597 -38.16 12.97 -6.52
N LEU A 598 -37.37 11.93 -6.79
CA LEU A 598 -36.90 10.94 -5.82
C LEU A 598 -35.39 10.98 -5.77
N SER A 599 -34.81 11.26 -4.61
CA SER A 599 -33.39 11.11 -4.36
C SER A 599 -33.14 9.76 -3.66
N TYR A 600 -32.31 8.93 -4.28
CA TYR A 600 -31.88 7.65 -3.73
C TYR A 600 -30.37 7.74 -3.39
N LYS A 601 -30.04 7.61 -2.12
CA LYS A 601 -28.65 7.56 -1.64
C LYS A 601 -28.34 6.18 -1.09
N LEU A 602 -27.30 5.57 -1.62
CA LEU A 602 -26.76 4.31 -1.16
C LEU A 602 -25.39 4.56 -0.55
N GLU A 603 -25.22 4.21 0.71
CA GLU A 603 -23.95 4.26 1.41
C GLU A 603 -23.58 2.86 1.90
N ILE A 604 -22.34 2.46 1.67
CA ILE A 604 -21.78 1.22 2.22
C ILE A 604 -20.77 1.64 3.28
N PRO A 605 -21.15 1.59 4.56
CA PRO A 605 -20.27 1.97 5.64
C PRO A 605 -19.15 0.93 5.81
N ASP A 606 -17.96 1.39 6.17
CA ASP A 606 -16.94 0.51 6.70
C ASP A 606 -17.37 0.01 8.08
N MET A 607 -17.67 -1.28 8.17
CA MET A 607 -18.20 -1.93 9.37
C MET A 607 -17.24 -1.82 10.55
N ILE A 608 -15.94 -1.80 10.30
CA ILE A 608 -14.91 -1.66 11.35
C ILE A 608 -14.90 -0.25 11.90
N THR A 609 -15.03 0.76 11.03
CA THR A 609 -15.19 2.15 11.46
C THR A 609 -16.45 2.32 12.34
N GLU A 610 -17.60 1.75 11.95
CA GLU A 610 -18.84 1.93 12.69
C GLU A 610 -18.89 1.14 13.99
N LYS A 611 -18.42 -0.13 13.98
CA LYS A 611 -18.60 -1.02 15.13
C LYS A 611 -17.44 -0.99 16.13
N LEU A 612 -16.23 -0.65 15.68
CA LEU A 612 -15.05 -0.61 16.54
C LEU A 612 -14.63 0.83 16.84
N TYR A 613 -14.36 1.64 15.80
CA TYR A 613 -13.74 2.96 16.01
C TYR A 613 -14.74 4.02 16.52
N GLN A 614 -15.96 4.06 16.04
CA GLN A 614 -16.95 5.03 16.53
C GLN A 614 -17.33 4.82 18.02
N PRO A 615 -17.60 3.60 18.51
CA PRO A 615 -17.82 3.37 19.93
C PRO A 615 -16.59 3.70 20.77
N LEU A 616 -15.39 3.30 20.30
CA LEU A 616 -14.12 3.61 20.97
C LEU A 616 -13.90 5.13 21.08
N GLN A 617 -14.12 5.86 19.99
CA GLN A 617 -14.04 7.32 19.98
C GLN A 617 -15.02 7.97 20.96
N LYS A 618 -16.29 7.49 21.01
CA LYS A 618 -17.28 7.99 21.97
C LYS A 618 -16.83 7.76 23.40
N HIS A 619 -16.27 6.58 23.68
CA HIS A 619 -15.75 6.24 25.00
C HIS A 619 -14.59 7.18 25.39
N PHE A 620 -13.60 7.36 24.52
CA PHE A 620 -12.47 8.27 24.77
C PHE A 620 -12.92 9.73 24.98
N VAL A 621 -13.88 10.20 24.17
CA VAL A 621 -14.47 11.54 24.35
C VAL A 621 -15.17 11.66 25.70
N SER A 622 -15.90 10.62 26.12
CA SER A 622 -16.57 10.58 27.43
C SER A 622 -15.56 10.66 28.58
N VAL A 623 -14.48 9.84 28.52
CA VAL A 623 -13.39 9.85 29.49
C VAL A 623 -12.68 11.21 29.50
N SER A 624 -12.37 11.76 28.33
CA SER A 624 -11.76 13.09 28.21
C SER A 624 -12.63 14.18 28.83
N ASN A 625 -13.94 14.16 28.58
CA ASN A 625 -14.86 15.11 29.18
C ASN A 625 -14.98 14.93 30.71
N PHE A 626 -14.85 13.71 31.22
CA PHE A 626 -14.78 13.44 32.64
C PHE A 626 -13.48 14.03 33.25
N LEU A 627 -12.32 13.73 32.63
CA LEU A 627 -11.02 14.26 33.08
C LEU A 627 -10.97 15.79 32.98
N ARG A 628 -11.61 16.38 31.96
CA ARG A 628 -11.69 17.83 31.83
C ARG A 628 -12.37 18.51 33.03
N ARG A 629 -13.23 17.81 33.77
CA ARG A 629 -13.83 18.33 35.00
C ARG A 629 -12.80 18.57 36.13
N LEU A 630 -11.66 17.87 36.05
CA LEU A 630 -10.54 18.08 36.96
C LEU A 630 -9.79 19.41 36.69
N GLN A 631 -9.93 19.98 35.47
CA GLN A 631 -9.39 21.27 35.06
C GLN A 631 -10.38 22.42 35.39
N GLN A 632 -10.51 22.76 36.66
CA GLN A 632 -11.45 23.80 37.11
C GLN A 632 -10.84 25.22 37.14
N GLY A 633 -9.58 25.39 36.65
CA GLY A 633 -8.90 26.69 36.66
C GLY A 633 -8.43 27.20 38.04
N SER A 634 -8.65 26.45 39.10
CA SER A 634 -8.22 26.78 40.44
C SER A 634 -6.77 26.40 40.72
N VAL A 635 -5.87 27.37 40.87
CA VAL A 635 -4.45 27.12 41.18
C VAL A 635 -4.29 26.30 42.46
N ARG A 636 -5.17 26.54 43.45
CA ARG A 636 -5.16 25.80 44.74
C ARG A 636 -5.37 24.30 44.55
N LEU A 637 -6.28 23.94 43.61
CA LEU A 637 -6.59 22.55 43.30
C LEU A 637 -5.40 21.86 42.58
N TYR A 638 -4.73 22.57 41.69
CA TYR A 638 -3.55 22.04 40.99
C TYR A 638 -2.38 21.80 41.95
N VAL A 639 -2.15 22.74 42.90
CA VAL A 639 -1.15 22.55 43.97
C VAL A 639 -1.52 21.32 44.83
N ALA A 640 -2.79 21.14 45.18
CA ALA A 640 -3.24 19.96 45.89
C ALA A 640 -2.99 18.64 45.11
N TYR A 641 -3.22 18.61 43.80
CA TYR A 641 -2.92 17.45 42.97
C TYR A 641 -1.42 17.12 42.98
N VAL A 642 -0.55 18.12 42.85
CA VAL A 642 0.91 17.93 42.95
C VAL A 642 1.32 17.39 44.32
N MET A 643 0.76 17.93 45.40
CA MET A 643 1.04 17.41 46.75
C MET A 643 0.58 15.99 46.97
N VAL A 644 -0.61 15.64 46.50
CA VAL A 644 -1.12 14.23 46.55
C VAL A 644 -0.23 13.32 45.74
N ALA A 645 0.18 13.70 44.53
CA ALA A 645 1.08 12.92 43.70
C ALA A 645 2.44 12.70 44.37
N MET A 646 3.02 13.77 44.97
CA MET A 646 4.27 13.63 45.73
C MET A 646 4.13 12.73 46.94
N MET A 647 3.04 12.80 47.70
CA MET A 647 2.78 11.92 48.82
C MET A 647 2.67 10.44 48.37
N LEU A 648 1.96 10.17 47.26
CA LEU A 648 1.85 8.84 46.72
C LEU A 648 3.20 8.25 46.27
N VAL A 649 4.06 9.05 45.64
CA VAL A 649 5.42 8.65 45.26
C VAL A 649 6.28 8.38 46.47
N LEU A 650 6.20 9.22 47.53
CA LEU A 650 6.94 9.02 48.79
C LEU A 650 6.49 7.77 49.54
N VAL A 651 5.17 7.54 49.62
CA VAL A 651 4.62 6.29 50.22
C VAL A 651 5.04 5.07 49.41
N TRP A 652 4.99 5.14 48.10
CA TRP A 652 5.43 4.05 47.24
C TRP A 652 6.94 3.76 47.41
N GLY A 653 7.76 4.81 47.40
CA GLY A 653 9.20 4.67 47.64
C GLY A 653 9.56 4.18 49.05
N ALA A 654 8.71 4.43 50.08
CA ALA A 654 8.87 3.87 51.41
C ALA A 654 8.42 2.41 51.54
N LEU A 655 7.46 1.99 50.75
CA LEU A 655 6.97 0.58 50.74
C LEU A 655 7.84 -0.36 49.93
N TYR A 656 8.63 0.18 48.98
CA TYR A 656 9.51 -0.59 48.09
C TYR A 656 11.00 -0.53 48.49
N LYS A 657 11.31 0.03 49.67
CA LYS A 657 12.58 -0.20 50.38
C LYS A 657 12.42 -1.40 51.28
#